data_83639d6a843d4478a624cd3c0006dab9
#
_entry.id   83639d6a843d4478a624cd3c0006dab9
#
_cell.length_a   1.000
_cell.length_b   1.000
_cell.length_c   1.000
_cell.angle_alpha   90.00
_cell.angle_beta   90.00
_cell.angle_gamma   90.00
#
_symmetry.space_group_name_H-M   'P 1'
#
loop_
_entity.id
_entity.type
_entity.pdbx_description
1 polymer ?
#
loop_
_entity_poly.entity_id
_entity_poly.type
_entity_poly.pdbx_seq_one_letter_code
_entity_poly.pdbx_strand_id
1 'polypeptide(L)'
;MAGVLLSLFFLCFSPGLSAQDKESLARVLPALENHFHIKFSYADEDIAPYRIDPPDLEKQLPEILSEIEVQTSLNFKKLDNRYYTITRKTTDICITVKDALSGDPVIGATVEVTGSNRFAVTDTLGDFRLAGISGNAELLIRSMGYGTTNIRAAEWTASPCKPLLLRPEYQELEEVVVKQYLTTGLQKKMDGSVGISTESFGILPGLAEPDILHTIQALPGVKSVNETVSNINIRGGSHDQNLILWDGIKMYQSGHFFGLISAFNPYLTRNVSVIKNGASALYGDGVSGTIDMRSADEIDNAFTGGAGFNLIGADAFARIPLDKKLAVHISARRSVTDFVSTPTYNSYFDRVFQDSKITDIDNQEVSEDIRRNENFFFYDASLKILYDPHEKHKVRANAIIFKNSLLYDESTASTSESKQSTLDQQNLAFGASVESEWSARFTSSVNAYYTKYNLDAINYTLFTDQRLILNNEVLESGVRLHTNYKITNTINLLNGYQFYEVGITNTDDINTPRFRVKEKDVIKNHAFFSEVSYQSPQKKTYIRGGLRVNYIGKFEKYIYEPRLNIRQKLNRRFALELQGEMRSQVTNQVIDLQRDFLGVEKRRWILSNNDDLPVTRSKQASVGINYNRSSFYTGLEVFYKTVDGITTSGQEFQNEGQYLRTAGSYTTKGLEFLINKKTERYSTWLSYTYSVNDYEFEALDPASFPNNLDIRHSVSFAGTYIINKLKLALGLNWHSGRPFTMPQEGYEVIERQTGNTINYNSSNSDRLPEFLRADLSSTYNFSISEKVNATVGIAILNVFNKKNTLDIYYRLEDDQSTDIQRVENLSLGITPNMTFRVFF
;
A
#
# COMPACT_ATOMS: atom_id res chain seq x y z
N MET A 1 11.50 -34.77 24.88
CA MET A 1 11.18 -34.25 26.22
C MET A 1 9.77 -33.66 26.15
N ALA A 2 8.80 -34.52 26.49
CA ALA A 2 7.41 -34.14 26.65
C ALA A 2 7.20 -33.80 28.12
N GLY A 3 6.40 -32.77 28.39
CA GLY A 3 5.96 -32.49 29.75
C GLY A 3 6.06 -31.01 30.08
N VAL A 4 4.90 -30.49 30.45
CA VAL A 4 4.54 -29.16 30.98
C VAL A 4 3.70 -28.33 30.02
N LEU A 5 2.44 -28.73 29.88
CA LEU A 5 1.33 -27.85 29.50
C LEU A 5 0.01 -28.54 29.95
N LEU A 6 -0.17 -28.63 31.25
CA LEU A 6 -1.48 -29.00 31.87
C LEU A 6 -1.48 -28.46 33.30
N SER A 7 -2.46 -27.70 33.63
CA SER A 7 -2.83 -27.15 34.95
C SER A 7 -2.79 -25.61 35.00
N LEU A 8 -3.98 -25.08 34.82
CA LEU A 8 -4.52 -23.92 35.53
C LEU A 8 -5.99 -23.68 35.09
N PHE A 9 -6.82 -24.71 35.37
CA PHE A 9 -8.25 -24.49 35.58
C PHE A 9 -8.44 -24.41 37.11
N PHE A 10 -8.47 -23.21 37.64
CA PHE A 10 -8.93 -22.97 39.00
C PHE A 10 -10.29 -22.30 38.92
N LEU A 11 -11.29 -23.06 39.29
CA LEU A 11 -12.62 -22.58 39.67
C LEU A 11 -12.48 -21.55 40.80
N CYS A 12 -12.84 -20.30 40.58
CA CYS A 12 -13.26 -19.39 41.63
C CYS A 12 -14.79 -19.48 41.75
N PHE A 13 -15.25 -20.28 42.69
CA PHE A 13 -16.60 -20.12 43.26
C PHE A 13 -16.59 -18.83 44.07
N SER A 14 -17.28 -17.79 43.60
CA SER A 14 -17.68 -16.65 44.40
C SER A 14 -19.11 -16.89 44.91
N PRO A 15 -19.41 -16.65 46.20
CA PRO A 15 -20.76 -16.78 46.70
C PRO A 15 -21.66 -15.73 46.06
N GLY A 16 -22.83 -16.15 45.63
CA GLY A 16 -23.82 -15.30 45.00
C GLY A 16 -24.23 -14.13 45.89
N LEU A 17 -23.85 -12.93 45.51
CA LEU A 17 -24.59 -11.73 45.84
C LEU A 17 -25.86 -11.77 44.99
N SER A 18 -26.99 -11.94 45.63
CA SER A 18 -28.31 -11.76 45.01
C SER A 18 -28.38 -10.33 44.51
N ALA A 19 -28.21 -10.13 43.20
CA ALA A 19 -28.57 -8.88 42.58
C ALA A 19 -30.10 -8.76 42.66
N GLN A 20 -30.58 -7.82 43.46
CA GLN A 20 -32.00 -7.45 43.43
C GLN A 20 -32.28 -6.95 41.99
N ASP A 21 -33.25 -7.60 41.32
CA ASP A 21 -33.69 -7.18 39.99
C ASP A 21 -34.24 -5.76 40.07
N LYS A 22 -33.62 -4.84 39.32
CA LYS A 22 -34.05 -3.44 39.25
C LYS A 22 -35.44 -3.35 38.63
N GLU A 23 -36.36 -2.70 39.32
CA GLU A 23 -37.73 -2.45 38.84
C GLU A 23 -37.85 -1.16 38.03
N SER A 24 -38.78 -1.14 37.07
CA SER A 24 -39.12 0.07 36.32
C SER A 24 -39.75 1.10 37.25
N LEU A 25 -39.25 2.36 37.20
CA LEU A 25 -39.81 3.46 37.98
C LEU A 25 -41.31 3.65 37.72
N ALA A 26 -41.77 3.38 36.53
CA ALA A 26 -43.20 3.40 36.18
C ALA A 26 -44.09 2.38 36.97
N ARG A 27 -43.49 1.31 37.53
CA ARG A 27 -44.13 0.35 38.41
C ARG A 27 -44.03 0.74 39.88
N VAL A 28 -42.90 1.32 40.27
CA VAL A 28 -42.64 1.72 41.66
C VAL A 28 -43.48 2.90 42.08
N LEU A 29 -43.66 3.91 41.21
CA LEU A 29 -44.45 5.13 41.53
C LEU A 29 -45.92 4.82 41.94
N PRO A 30 -46.70 3.97 41.25
CA PRO A 30 -48.04 3.58 41.68
C PRO A 30 -48.09 2.83 43.00
N ALA A 31 -47.03 2.01 43.30
CA ALA A 31 -46.92 1.34 44.60
C ALA A 31 -46.74 2.33 45.76
N LEU A 32 -45.87 3.37 45.53
CA LEU A 32 -45.69 4.45 46.51
C LEU A 32 -46.96 5.31 46.66
N GLU A 33 -47.71 5.60 45.58
CA GLU A 33 -48.96 6.33 45.62
C GLU A 33 -50.00 5.63 46.50
N ASN A 34 -50.08 4.28 46.37
CA ASN A 34 -51.04 3.49 47.16
C ASN A 34 -50.61 3.36 48.63
N HIS A 35 -49.30 3.19 48.91
CA HIS A 35 -48.80 3.00 50.27
C HIS A 35 -48.88 4.29 51.11
N PHE A 36 -48.47 5.47 50.49
CA PHE A 36 -48.43 6.76 51.21
C PHE A 36 -49.63 7.64 50.99
N HIS A 37 -50.67 7.20 50.25
CA HIS A 37 -51.86 7.94 49.88
C HIS A 37 -51.62 9.26 49.23
N ILE A 38 -50.61 9.32 48.31
CA ILE A 38 -50.19 10.49 47.52
C ILE A 38 -50.43 10.28 46.05
N LYS A 39 -50.16 11.33 45.23
CA LYS A 39 -50.22 11.29 43.78
C LYS A 39 -49.02 11.95 43.16
N PHE A 40 -48.42 11.29 42.17
CA PHE A 40 -47.35 11.89 41.37
C PHE A 40 -47.91 12.46 40.07
N SER A 41 -47.42 13.64 39.69
CA SER A 41 -47.64 14.26 38.38
C SER A 41 -46.35 14.27 37.62
N TYR A 42 -46.29 13.61 36.47
CA TYR A 42 -45.11 13.48 35.62
C TYR A 42 -45.51 13.29 34.18
N ALA A 43 -44.55 13.51 33.24
CA ALA A 43 -44.65 13.07 31.87
C ALA A 43 -44.10 11.63 31.76
N ASP A 44 -44.81 10.76 31.06
CA ASP A 44 -44.37 9.35 30.87
C ASP A 44 -42.99 9.23 30.28
N GLU A 45 -42.62 10.13 29.37
CA GLU A 45 -41.30 10.22 28.75
C GLU A 45 -40.16 10.47 29.78
N ASP A 46 -40.48 11.13 30.91
CA ASP A 46 -39.48 11.46 31.93
C ASP A 46 -39.12 10.31 32.83
N ILE A 47 -40.04 9.36 33.05
CA ILE A 47 -39.86 8.22 33.96
C ILE A 47 -39.54 6.89 33.26
N ALA A 48 -39.96 6.72 32.00
CA ALA A 48 -39.83 5.50 31.23
C ALA A 48 -38.40 4.92 31.15
N PRO A 49 -37.30 5.72 31.06
CA PRO A 49 -35.93 5.20 30.96
C PRO A 49 -35.37 4.61 32.25
N TYR A 50 -35.98 4.87 33.42
CA TYR A 50 -35.35 4.57 34.70
C TYR A 50 -35.78 3.22 35.23
N ARG A 51 -34.76 2.44 35.68
CA ARG A 51 -34.91 1.24 36.49
C ARG A 51 -34.12 1.46 37.78
N ILE A 52 -34.77 1.28 38.94
CA ILE A 52 -34.21 1.56 40.24
C ILE A 52 -34.27 0.30 41.11
N ASP A 53 -33.43 0.29 42.14
CA ASP A 53 -33.56 -0.73 43.18
C ASP A 53 -34.87 -0.51 43.93
N PRO A 54 -35.66 -1.56 44.22
CA PRO A 54 -36.95 -1.46 44.91
C PRO A 54 -36.80 -0.72 46.21
N PRO A 55 -37.55 0.39 46.48
CA PRO A 55 -37.43 1.11 47.72
C PRO A 55 -38.03 0.31 48.89
N ASP A 56 -37.39 0.42 50.05
CA ASP A 56 -37.92 -0.11 51.30
C ASP A 56 -39.11 0.73 51.81
N LEU A 57 -40.32 0.17 51.71
CA LEU A 57 -41.56 0.84 52.05
C LEU A 57 -41.74 1.08 53.57
N GLU A 58 -40.90 0.52 54.42
CA GLU A 58 -40.92 0.82 55.88
C GLU A 58 -40.25 2.15 56.21
N LYS A 59 -39.49 2.75 55.26
CA LYS A 59 -38.87 4.07 55.40
C LYS A 59 -39.89 5.17 55.24
N GLN A 60 -39.53 6.40 55.75
CA GLN A 60 -40.38 7.57 55.53
C GLN A 60 -40.31 8.03 54.04
N LEU A 61 -41.43 8.51 53.51
CA LEU A 61 -41.54 8.94 52.12
C LEU A 61 -40.41 9.92 51.66
N PRO A 62 -40.02 10.95 52.47
CA PRO A 62 -38.89 11.84 52.04
C PRO A 62 -37.57 11.11 51.83
N GLU A 63 -37.29 10.07 52.61
CA GLU A 63 -36.07 9.27 52.50
C GLU A 63 -36.10 8.44 51.20
N ILE A 64 -37.23 7.78 50.92
CA ILE A 64 -37.46 7.00 49.71
C ILE A 64 -37.32 7.92 48.46
N LEU A 65 -37.95 9.09 48.47
CA LEU A 65 -37.85 10.02 47.34
C LEU A 65 -36.41 10.49 47.13
N SER A 66 -35.62 10.72 48.20
CA SER A 66 -34.22 11.09 48.12
C SER A 66 -33.35 9.95 47.53
N GLU A 67 -33.64 8.68 47.91
CA GLU A 67 -32.97 7.51 47.36
C GLU A 67 -33.25 7.36 45.84
N ILE A 68 -34.51 7.61 45.42
CA ILE A 68 -34.87 7.60 44.01
C ILE A 68 -34.23 8.75 43.26
N GLU A 69 -34.12 9.94 43.86
CA GLU A 69 -33.42 11.09 43.26
C GLU A 69 -31.92 10.84 43.03
N VAL A 70 -31.28 10.05 43.90
CA VAL A 70 -29.86 9.65 43.74
C VAL A 70 -29.71 8.62 42.62
N GLN A 71 -30.64 7.69 42.47
CA GLN A 71 -30.60 6.65 41.44
C GLN A 71 -31.03 7.16 40.06
N THR A 72 -31.71 8.32 40.01
CA THR A 72 -32.29 8.90 38.79
C THR A 72 -31.81 10.37 38.63
N SER A 73 -32.03 10.93 37.47
CA SER A 73 -31.81 12.37 37.27
C SER A 73 -33.12 13.15 37.40
N LEU A 74 -33.95 12.74 38.37
CA LEU A 74 -35.24 13.34 38.64
C LEU A 74 -35.22 14.16 39.92
N ASN A 75 -36.17 15.09 40.02
CA ASN A 75 -36.39 15.91 41.19
C ASN A 75 -37.87 15.76 41.58
N PHE A 76 -38.13 15.43 42.86
CA PHE A 76 -39.47 15.28 43.39
C PHE A 76 -39.80 16.52 44.24
N LYS A 77 -40.69 17.36 43.70
CA LYS A 77 -41.15 18.60 44.36
C LYS A 77 -42.53 18.40 44.93
N LYS A 78 -42.64 18.55 46.25
CA LYS A 78 -43.94 18.55 46.96
C LYS A 78 -44.75 19.80 46.55
N LEU A 79 -45.94 19.63 46.03
CA LEU A 79 -46.88 20.71 45.69
C LEU A 79 -47.82 21.00 46.88
N ASP A 80 -48.33 19.96 47.50
CA ASP A 80 -49.14 20.03 48.73
C ASP A 80 -49.02 18.74 49.55
N ASN A 81 -49.91 18.51 50.47
CA ASN A 81 -49.84 17.31 51.37
C ASN A 81 -50.13 15.98 50.63
N ARG A 82 -50.60 16.05 49.39
CA ARG A 82 -51.06 14.88 48.64
C ARG A 82 -50.44 14.75 47.24
N TYR A 83 -49.92 15.84 46.70
CA TYR A 83 -49.38 15.85 45.34
C TYR A 83 -47.90 16.17 45.29
N TYR A 84 -47.16 15.38 44.50
CA TYR A 84 -45.75 15.60 44.17
C TYR A 84 -45.61 15.70 42.65
N THR A 85 -44.81 16.63 42.15
CA THR A 85 -44.45 16.70 40.74
C THR A 85 -43.06 16.15 40.55
N ILE A 86 -42.86 15.37 39.48
CA ILE A 86 -41.56 14.82 39.08
C ILE A 86 -41.09 15.56 37.86
N THR A 87 -39.87 16.09 37.89
CA THR A 87 -39.24 16.81 36.78
C THR A 87 -37.80 16.31 36.64
N ARG A 88 -37.24 16.42 35.42
CA ARG A 88 -35.83 16.10 35.24
C ARG A 88 -34.98 17.18 35.91
N LYS A 89 -33.88 16.74 36.57
CA LYS A 89 -32.82 17.64 37.03
C LYS A 89 -32.19 18.29 35.82
N THR A 90 -32.32 19.59 35.67
CA THR A 90 -31.70 20.37 34.61
C THR A 90 -30.60 21.23 35.21
N THR A 91 -29.56 21.44 34.45
CA THR A 91 -28.46 22.35 34.78
C THR A 91 -28.28 23.38 33.66
N ASP A 92 -27.79 24.54 34.04
CA ASP A 92 -27.34 25.55 33.11
C ASP A 92 -25.83 25.39 32.95
N ILE A 93 -25.33 25.43 31.74
CA ILE A 93 -23.90 25.33 31.44
C ILE A 93 -23.42 26.59 30.74
N CYS A 94 -22.18 26.96 31.10
CA CYS A 94 -21.44 28.03 30.44
C CYS A 94 -20.02 27.55 30.16
N ILE A 95 -19.61 27.57 28.89
CA ILE A 95 -18.29 27.11 28.47
C ILE A 95 -17.65 28.16 27.58
N THR A 96 -16.38 28.46 27.82
CA THR A 96 -15.53 29.25 26.94
C THR A 96 -14.68 28.29 26.10
N VAL A 97 -14.95 28.21 24.82
CA VAL A 97 -14.18 27.36 23.89
C VAL A 97 -12.92 28.10 23.45
N LYS A 98 -11.75 27.49 23.68
CA LYS A 98 -10.45 28.07 23.36
C LYS A 98 -9.63 27.12 22.50
N ASP A 99 -8.78 27.69 21.67
CA ASP A 99 -7.74 26.94 20.98
C ASP A 99 -6.72 26.36 21.97
N ALA A 100 -6.46 25.08 21.92
CA ALA A 100 -5.56 24.38 22.86
C ALA A 100 -4.09 24.80 22.72
N LEU A 101 -3.68 25.41 21.60
CA LEU A 101 -2.30 25.82 21.33
C LEU A 101 -2.05 27.30 21.57
N SER A 102 -2.92 28.17 21.05
CA SER A 102 -2.78 29.61 21.16
C SER A 102 -3.44 30.18 22.41
N GLY A 103 -4.46 29.48 22.94
CA GLY A 103 -5.32 29.99 24.01
C GLY A 103 -6.37 31.00 23.54
N ASP A 104 -6.42 31.29 22.23
CA ASP A 104 -7.37 32.25 21.66
C ASP A 104 -8.82 31.68 21.68
N PRO A 105 -9.85 32.55 21.75
CA PRO A 105 -11.23 32.10 21.68
C PRO A 105 -11.57 31.49 20.32
N VAL A 106 -12.27 30.35 20.31
CA VAL A 106 -12.79 29.72 19.11
C VAL A 106 -14.19 30.26 18.82
N ILE A 107 -14.28 31.18 17.86
CA ILE A 107 -15.51 31.87 17.47
C ILE A 107 -16.28 30.99 16.48
N GLY A 108 -17.62 30.90 16.65
CA GLY A 108 -18.47 30.18 15.70
C GLY A 108 -18.43 28.65 15.84
N ALA A 109 -17.90 28.11 16.94
CA ALA A 109 -18.00 26.69 17.24
C ALA A 109 -19.46 26.30 17.50
N THR A 110 -19.93 25.24 16.86
CA THR A 110 -21.30 24.71 17.03
C THR A 110 -21.31 23.70 18.17
N VAL A 111 -22.25 23.85 19.08
CA VAL A 111 -22.50 22.96 20.21
C VAL A 111 -23.89 22.34 20.04
N GLU A 112 -23.96 21.05 19.89
CA GLU A 112 -25.20 20.28 19.68
C GLU A 112 -25.44 19.39 20.91
N VAL A 113 -26.67 19.40 21.42
CA VAL A 113 -27.10 18.48 22.48
C VAL A 113 -27.54 17.19 21.81
N THR A 114 -26.75 16.12 21.98
CA THR A 114 -27.00 14.83 21.32
C THR A 114 -28.40 14.29 21.65
N GLY A 115 -29.16 13.90 20.62
CA GLY A 115 -30.52 13.38 20.77
C GLY A 115 -31.60 14.44 20.98
N SER A 116 -31.28 15.74 20.78
CA SER A 116 -32.23 16.82 20.83
C SER A 116 -32.01 17.85 19.69
N ASN A 117 -33.01 18.66 19.36
CA ASN A 117 -32.85 19.75 18.38
C ASN A 117 -32.29 21.05 19.00
N ARG A 118 -31.57 20.93 20.13
CA ARG A 118 -30.97 22.10 20.82
C ARG A 118 -29.52 22.27 20.43
N PHE A 119 -29.15 23.47 20.04
CA PHE A 119 -27.77 23.82 19.69
C PHE A 119 -27.45 25.26 20.15
N ALA A 120 -26.17 25.55 20.27
CA ALA A 120 -25.66 26.90 20.49
C ALA A 120 -24.41 27.12 19.61
N VAL A 121 -24.01 28.37 19.46
CA VAL A 121 -22.81 28.78 18.72
C VAL A 121 -22.01 29.70 19.61
N THR A 122 -20.67 29.55 19.64
CA THR A 122 -19.79 30.38 20.43
C THR A 122 -19.74 31.80 19.86
N ASP A 123 -19.74 32.79 20.76
CA ASP A 123 -19.65 34.22 20.44
C ASP A 123 -18.19 34.66 20.14
N THR A 124 -17.96 35.97 20.08
CA THR A 124 -16.65 36.58 19.80
C THR A 124 -15.60 36.37 20.93
N LEU A 125 -16.05 35.99 22.12
CA LEU A 125 -15.20 35.62 23.25
C LEU A 125 -15.00 34.08 23.36
N GLY A 126 -15.62 33.32 22.45
CA GLY A 126 -15.65 31.87 22.48
C GLY A 126 -16.65 31.31 23.49
N ASP A 127 -17.55 32.13 24.04
CA ASP A 127 -18.51 31.71 25.06
C ASP A 127 -19.79 31.18 24.43
N PHE A 128 -20.36 30.12 25.04
CA PHE A 128 -21.73 29.73 24.82
C PHE A 128 -22.44 29.38 26.12
N ARG A 129 -23.74 29.54 26.13
CA ARG A 129 -24.61 29.21 27.25
C ARG A 129 -25.78 28.36 26.79
N LEU A 130 -26.09 27.32 27.55
CA LEU A 130 -27.25 26.48 27.36
C LEU A 130 -27.91 26.29 28.71
N ALA A 131 -29.16 26.77 28.84
CA ALA A 131 -29.96 26.68 30.05
C ALA A 131 -30.89 25.48 30.03
N GLY A 132 -31.18 24.89 31.19
CA GLY A 132 -32.17 23.87 31.34
C GLY A 132 -31.87 22.55 30.58
N ILE A 133 -30.61 22.08 30.61
CA ILE A 133 -30.19 20.84 29.99
C ILE A 133 -30.10 19.72 31.03
N SER A 134 -30.46 18.50 30.65
CA SER A 134 -30.24 17.34 31.52
C SER A 134 -28.76 17.20 31.87
N GLY A 135 -28.44 17.00 33.14
CA GLY A 135 -27.06 16.79 33.56
C GLY A 135 -26.35 15.62 32.87
N ASN A 136 -27.08 14.63 32.43
CA ASN A 136 -26.57 13.47 31.69
C ASN A 136 -26.50 13.69 30.17
N ALA A 137 -26.91 14.87 29.66
CA ALA A 137 -26.83 15.14 28.24
C ALA A 137 -25.39 15.19 27.75
N GLU A 138 -25.14 14.56 26.62
CA GLU A 138 -23.90 14.66 25.89
C GLU A 138 -23.95 15.86 24.92
N LEU A 139 -22.89 16.63 24.93
CA LEU A 139 -22.73 17.80 24.10
C LEU A 139 -21.63 17.55 23.09
N LEU A 140 -21.96 17.68 21.82
CA LEU A 140 -21.04 17.53 20.71
C LEU A 140 -20.60 18.90 20.22
N ILE A 141 -19.31 19.22 20.37
CA ILE A 141 -18.73 20.51 20.02
C ILE A 141 -17.90 20.34 18.76
N ARG A 142 -18.19 21.15 17.75
CA ARG A 142 -17.54 21.14 16.44
C ARG A 142 -17.15 22.56 16.02
N SER A 143 -15.95 22.68 15.47
CA SER A 143 -15.52 23.92 14.81
C SER A 143 -14.64 23.57 13.62
N MET A 144 -14.70 24.35 12.55
CA MET A 144 -13.88 24.12 11.36
C MET A 144 -12.40 24.28 11.71
N GLY A 145 -11.59 23.24 11.44
CA GLY A 145 -10.17 23.22 11.79
C GLY A 145 -9.87 22.69 13.20
N TYR A 146 -10.85 22.13 13.89
CA TYR A 146 -10.70 21.55 15.23
C TYR A 146 -11.31 20.16 15.30
N GLY A 147 -10.70 19.31 16.16
CA GLY A 147 -11.23 17.99 16.46
C GLY A 147 -12.59 18.07 17.17
N THR A 148 -13.51 17.17 16.79
CA THR A 148 -14.80 17.07 17.45
C THR A 148 -14.63 16.59 18.89
N THR A 149 -15.25 17.27 19.85
CA THR A 149 -15.14 16.97 21.28
C THR A 149 -16.51 16.66 21.86
N ASN A 150 -16.60 15.54 22.58
CA ASN A 150 -17.78 15.17 23.35
C ASN A 150 -17.57 15.44 24.84
N ILE A 151 -18.56 16.09 25.49
CA ILE A 151 -18.52 16.36 26.92
C ILE A 151 -19.90 16.05 27.55
N ARG A 152 -19.91 15.78 28.86
CA ARG A 152 -21.16 15.62 29.62
C ARG A 152 -21.53 16.92 30.33
N ALA A 153 -22.80 17.31 30.24
CA ALA A 153 -23.30 18.57 30.81
C ALA A 153 -23.04 18.70 32.33
N ALA A 154 -23.15 17.62 33.12
CA ALA A 154 -22.93 17.62 34.55
C ALA A 154 -21.54 18.07 35.00
N GLU A 155 -20.52 17.94 34.15
CA GLU A 155 -19.15 18.30 34.44
C GLU A 155 -18.88 19.81 34.24
N TRP A 156 -19.82 20.52 33.63
CA TRP A 156 -19.66 21.87 33.11
C TRP A 156 -20.72 22.84 33.64
N THR A 157 -21.03 22.78 34.92
CA THR A 157 -22.01 23.66 35.58
C THR A 157 -21.63 25.14 35.52
N ALA A 158 -22.62 26.01 35.41
CA ALA A 158 -22.46 27.42 35.15
C ALA A 158 -21.97 28.24 36.36
N SER A 159 -21.00 29.05 36.10
CA SER A 159 -20.46 30.21 36.79
C SER A 159 -19.21 29.95 37.68
N PRO A 160 -18.05 30.48 37.28
CA PRO A 160 -17.75 31.15 36.00
C PRO A 160 -17.67 30.12 34.83
N CYS A 161 -17.78 30.64 33.58
CA CYS A 161 -17.64 29.75 32.38
C CYS A 161 -16.29 29.04 32.43
N LYS A 162 -16.31 27.71 32.29
CA LYS A 162 -15.10 26.91 32.29
C LYS A 162 -14.46 26.88 30.90
N PRO A 163 -13.13 26.98 30.77
CA PRO A 163 -12.48 26.86 29.47
C PRO A 163 -12.47 25.40 28.98
N LEU A 164 -12.97 25.20 27.79
CA LEU A 164 -12.83 23.97 27.03
C LEU A 164 -11.79 24.19 25.94
N LEU A 165 -10.76 23.38 25.94
CA LEU A 165 -9.70 23.45 24.93
C LEU A 165 -10.05 22.56 23.75
N LEU A 166 -10.36 23.14 22.58
CA LEU A 166 -10.43 22.41 21.34
C LEU A 166 -9.05 22.32 20.72
N ARG A 167 -8.67 21.12 20.37
CA ARG A 167 -7.44 20.89 19.66
C ARG A 167 -7.64 21.27 18.20
N PRO A 168 -6.79 22.14 17.62
CA PRO A 168 -6.74 22.24 16.19
C PRO A 168 -6.47 20.83 15.64
N GLU A 169 -7.42 20.31 14.91
CA GLU A 169 -7.19 19.16 14.08
C GLU A 169 -6.42 19.67 12.88
N TYR A 170 -5.09 19.60 13.00
CA TYR A 170 -4.25 19.76 11.83
C TYR A 170 -4.54 18.55 10.97
N GLN A 171 -5.56 18.65 10.16
CA GLN A 171 -5.48 17.99 8.89
C GLN A 171 -4.16 18.50 8.30
N GLU A 172 -3.10 17.64 8.26
CA GLU A 172 -2.13 17.72 7.16
C GLU A 172 -3.00 18.13 5.99
N LEU A 173 -2.65 19.22 5.25
CA LEU A 173 -3.49 19.72 4.15
C LEU A 173 -4.08 18.49 3.48
N GLU A 174 -5.31 18.10 3.88
CA GLU A 174 -5.89 16.84 3.42
C GLU A 174 -5.77 16.93 1.94
N GLU A 175 -4.97 16.05 1.37
CA GLU A 175 -4.77 16.00 -0.07
C GLU A 175 -6.16 15.99 -0.64
N VAL A 176 -6.62 17.17 -1.12
CA VAL A 176 -8.02 17.39 -1.40
C VAL A 176 -8.41 16.37 -2.44
N VAL A 177 -9.07 15.33 -1.97
CA VAL A 177 -9.61 14.26 -2.80
C VAL A 177 -10.44 14.89 -3.90
N VAL A 178 -9.92 14.83 -5.10
CA VAL A 178 -10.61 15.41 -6.25
C VAL A 178 -11.84 14.58 -6.55
N LYS A 179 -11.70 13.26 -6.47
CA LYS A 179 -12.79 12.29 -6.56
C LYS A 179 -12.31 10.86 -6.29
N GLN A 180 -13.16 10.03 -5.68
CA GLN A 180 -13.01 8.58 -5.74
C GLN A 180 -13.30 8.10 -7.16
N TYR A 181 -12.42 7.30 -7.74
CA TYR A 181 -12.58 6.71 -9.07
C TYR A 181 -12.11 5.25 -9.10
N LEU A 182 -12.38 4.55 -10.19
CA LEU A 182 -12.22 3.10 -10.34
C LEU A 182 -13.14 2.35 -9.37
N THR A 183 -12.66 1.99 -8.20
CA THR A 183 -13.44 1.34 -7.13
C THR A 183 -13.43 2.19 -5.85
N THR A 184 -14.08 1.71 -4.79
CA THR A 184 -13.96 2.36 -3.47
C THR A 184 -12.52 2.29 -2.98
N GLY A 185 -12.05 3.32 -2.31
CA GLY A 185 -10.69 3.40 -1.80
C GLY A 185 -9.65 3.92 -2.80
N LEU A 186 -9.96 4.08 -4.08
CA LEU A 186 -9.09 4.73 -5.05
C LEU A 186 -9.52 6.18 -5.28
N GLN A 187 -8.57 7.11 -5.18
CA GLN A 187 -8.85 8.53 -5.29
C GLN A 187 -7.73 9.29 -5.99
N LYS A 188 -8.08 10.23 -6.87
CA LYS A 188 -7.11 11.16 -7.45
C LYS A 188 -6.96 12.37 -6.55
N LYS A 189 -5.73 12.72 -6.19
CA LYS A 189 -5.40 13.83 -5.32
C LYS A 189 -5.19 15.13 -6.11
N MET A 190 -5.09 16.27 -5.39
CA MET A 190 -4.91 17.59 -6.03
C MET A 190 -3.59 17.70 -6.78
N ASP A 191 -2.57 17.01 -6.33
CA ASP A 191 -1.25 16.97 -6.96
C ASP A 191 -1.16 15.97 -8.13
N GLY A 192 -2.27 15.37 -8.54
CA GLY A 192 -2.33 14.41 -9.63
C GLY A 192 -1.92 12.98 -9.25
N SER A 193 -1.42 12.74 -8.05
CA SER A 193 -1.14 11.40 -7.55
C SER A 193 -2.43 10.58 -7.35
N VAL A 194 -2.28 9.27 -7.31
CA VAL A 194 -3.39 8.36 -7.00
C VAL A 194 -3.21 7.80 -5.61
N GLY A 195 -4.15 8.10 -4.74
CA GLY A 195 -4.24 7.52 -3.39
C GLY A 195 -5.05 6.22 -3.41
N ILE A 196 -4.56 5.22 -2.69
CA ILE A 196 -5.24 3.95 -2.45
C ILE A 196 -5.41 3.82 -0.93
N SER A 197 -6.67 3.73 -0.48
CA SER A 197 -7.01 3.43 0.91
C SER A 197 -7.45 1.99 1.02
N THR A 198 -6.66 1.15 1.67
CA THR A 198 -6.90 -0.29 1.75
C THR A 198 -8.11 -0.63 2.64
N GLU A 199 -8.39 0.15 3.68
CA GLU A 199 -9.54 -0.05 4.58
C GLU A 199 -10.89 0.11 3.87
N SER A 200 -10.98 1.03 2.92
CA SER A 200 -12.18 1.26 2.11
C SER A 200 -12.12 0.63 0.72
N PHE A 201 -11.16 -0.28 0.52
CA PHE A 201 -10.91 -0.86 -0.79
C PHE A 201 -12.07 -1.76 -1.24
N GLY A 202 -12.47 -1.56 -2.50
CA GLY A 202 -13.45 -2.43 -3.15
C GLY A 202 -12.78 -3.66 -3.76
N ILE A 203 -13.59 -4.55 -4.30
CA ILE A 203 -13.11 -5.71 -5.05
C ILE A 203 -12.58 -5.28 -6.43
N LEU A 204 -11.46 -5.88 -6.85
CA LEU A 204 -10.97 -5.82 -8.23
C LEU A 204 -11.10 -7.19 -8.89
N PRO A 205 -11.29 -7.23 -10.22
CA PRO A 205 -11.34 -8.49 -10.97
C PRO A 205 -10.04 -9.31 -10.81
N GLY A 206 -10.16 -10.61 -10.65
CA GLY A 206 -9.05 -11.53 -10.50
C GLY A 206 -8.50 -11.66 -9.07
N LEU A 207 -8.99 -10.85 -8.13
CA LEU A 207 -8.55 -10.88 -6.73
C LEU A 207 -9.64 -11.43 -5.81
N ALA A 208 -9.29 -12.41 -4.98
CA ALA A 208 -10.15 -12.90 -3.90
C ALA A 208 -10.04 -12.02 -2.63
N GLU A 209 -8.94 -11.31 -2.49
CA GLU A 209 -8.62 -10.36 -1.40
C GLU A 209 -7.86 -9.15 -1.96
N PRO A 210 -7.77 -8.01 -1.22
CA PRO A 210 -7.01 -6.86 -1.68
C PRO A 210 -5.53 -7.20 -1.91
N ASP A 211 -4.97 -6.67 -3.02
CA ASP A 211 -3.54 -6.67 -3.29
C ASP A 211 -3.11 -5.28 -3.78
N ILE A 212 -2.12 -4.70 -3.10
CA ILE A 212 -1.70 -3.32 -3.33
C ILE A 212 -1.04 -3.16 -4.69
N LEU A 213 -0.06 -4.02 -4.99
CA LEU A 213 0.74 -3.89 -6.20
C LEU A 213 -0.07 -4.25 -7.45
N HIS A 214 -0.94 -5.26 -7.34
CA HIS A 214 -1.90 -5.59 -8.41
C HIS A 214 -2.88 -4.43 -8.67
N THR A 215 -3.32 -3.77 -7.60
CA THR A 215 -4.21 -2.59 -7.72
C THR A 215 -3.55 -1.44 -8.48
N ILE A 216 -2.25 -1.23 -8.26
CA ILE A 216 -1.49 -0.18 -8.95
C ILE A 216 -1.45 -0.46 -10.47
N GLN A 217 -1.40 -1.71 -10.89
CA GLN A 217 -1.40 -2.09 -12.31
C GLN A 217 -2.75 -1.83 -13.04
N ALA A 218 -3.84 -1.61 -12.30
CA ALA A 218 -5.12 -1.19 -12.88
C ALA A 218 -5.13 0.29 -13.34
N LEU A 219 -4.12 1.07 -12.96
CA LEU A 219 -4.03 2.49 -13.31
C LEU A 219 -3.54 2.68 -14.75
N PRO A 220 -4.01 3.73 -15.47
CA PRO A 220 -3.53 4.05 -16.80
C PRO A 220 -2.01 4.30 -16.81
N GLY A 221 -1.32 3.79 -17.85
CA GLY A 221 0.14 3.93 -17.98
C GLY A 221 0.98 3.08 -17.02
N VAL A 222 0.35 2.17 -16.28
CA VAL A 222 1.02 1.22 -15.37
C VAL A 222 0.74 -0.20 -15.83
N LYS A 223 1.78 -1.02 -16.00
CA LYS A 223 1.66 -2.40 -16.49
C LYS A 223 2.72 -3.31 -15.88
N SER A 224 2.46 -4.59 -15.89
CA SER A 224 3.49 -5.63 -15.81
C SER A 224 3.49 -6.40 -17.14
N VAL A 225 4.64 -6.54 -17.76
CA VAL A 225 4.76 -7.21 -19.07
C VAL A 225 4.87 -8.73 -18.95
N ASN A 226 5.15 -9.22 -17.76
CA ASN A 226 5.32 -10.64 -17.45
C ASN A 226 4.32 -11.18 -16.41
N GLU A 227 3.18 -10.50 -16.25
CA GLU A 227 2.11 -10.84 -15.31
C GLU A 227 2.51 -10.89 -13.82
N THR A 228 3.70 -10.47 -13.45
CA THR A 228 4.06 -10.38 -12.02
C THR A 228 3.39 -9.18 -11.35
N VAL A 229 3.10 -9.28 -10.08
CA VAL A 229 2.53 -8.15 -9.33
C VAL A 229 3.60 -7.15 -8.90
N SER A 230 4.84 -7.60 -8.73
CA SER A 230 5.96 -6.77 -8.24
C SER A 230 6.69 -6.00 -9.34
N ASN A 231 6.74 -6.51 -10.57
CA ASN A 231 7.48 -5.88 -11.67
C ASN A 231 6.61 -4.83 -12.36
N ILE A 232 6.43 -3.70 -11.71
CA ILE A 232 5.58 -2.60 -12.15
C ILE A 232 6.35 -1.69 -13.11
N ASN A 233 5.87 -1.58 -14.33
CA ASN A 233 6.39 -0.67 -15.36
C ASN A 233 5.49 0.57 -15.43
N ILE A 234 6.07 1.76 -15.25
CA ILE A 234 5.36 3.03 -15.30
C ILE A 234 5.84 3.83 -16.50
N ARG A 235 4.94 4.08 -17.46
CA ARG A 235 5.22 4.86 -18.67
C ARG A 235 6.53 4.43 -19.36
N GLY A 236 6.64 3.11 -19.64
CA GLY A 236 7.78 2.52 -20.35
C GLY A 236 9.07 2.40 -19.54
N GLY A 237 9.08 2.76 -18.27
CA GLY A 237 10.21 2.51 -17.38
C GLY A 237 10.19 1.12 -16.78
N SER A 238 11.37 0.53 -16.53
CA SER A 238 11.51 -0.76 -15.86
C SER A 238 11.16 -0.67 -14.37
N HIS A 239 10.91 -1.82 -13.75
CA HIS A 239 10.45 -1.87 -12.36
C HIS A 239 11.51 -1.37 -11.35
N ASP A 240 12.79 -1.57 -11.59
CA ASP A 240 13.91 -1.09 -10.77
C ASP A 240 14.07 0.44 -10.81
N GLN A 241 13.45 1.10 -11.79
CA GLN A 241 13.41 2.56 -11.93
C GLN A 241 12.32 3.22 -11.07
N ASN A 242 11.48 2.45 -10.38
CA ASN A 242 10.49 2.97 -9.46
C ASN A 242 11.02 3.05 -8.03
N LEU A 243 10.74 4.16 -7.35
CA LEU A 243 10.98 4.28 -5.92
C LEU A 243 9.84 3.62 -5.15
N ILE A 244 10.10 2.52 -4.48
CA ILE A 244 9.15 1.84 -3.61
C ILE A 244 9.52 2.10 -2.16
N LEU A 245 8.61 2.74 -1.42
CA LEU A 245 8.77 3.06 -0.01
C LEU A 245 7.72 2.35 0.84
N TRP A 246 8.13 1.84 2.00
CA TRP A 246 7.25 1.36 3.06
C TRP A 246 7.57 2.11 4.36
N ASP A 247 6.61 2.92 4.85
CA ASP A 247 6.79 3.83 5.99
C ASP A 247 8.08 4.69 5.88
N GLY A 248 8.41 5.11 4.66
CA GLY A 248 9.59 5.93 4.37
C GLY A 248 10.90 5.19 4.19
N ILE A 249 10.92 3.85 4.30
CA ILE A 249 12.06 2.97 4.07
C ILE A 249 12.07 2.51 2.61
N LYS A 250 13.19 2.61 1.92
CA LYS A 250 13.34 2.10 0.55
C LYS A 250 13.39 0.58 0.56
N MET A 251 12.58 -0.04 -0.31
CA MET A 251 12.46 -1.48 -0.45
C MET A 251 13.10 -1.95 -1.75
N TYR A 252 13.98 -2.94 -1.67
CA TYR A 252 14.67 -3.56 -2.80
C TYR A 252 14.00 -4.83 -3.30
N GLN A 253 13.11 -5.41 -2.49
CA GLN A 253 12.23 -6.51 -2.83
C GLN A 253 10.79 -6.11 -2.57
N SER A 254 9.88 -6.42 -3.49
CA SER A 254 8.46 -6.09 -3.37
C SER A 254 7.52 -7.27 -3.60
N GLY A 255 8.07 -8.45 -3.94
CA GLY A 255 7.28 -9.64 -4.22
C GLY A 255 7.86 -10.94 -3.66
N HIS A 256 6.97 -11.91 -3.51
CA HIS A 256 7.29 -13.31 -3.25
C HIS A 256 7.08 -14.12 -4.54
N PHE A 257 7.61 -15.35 -4.57
CA PHE A 257 7.49 -16.29 -5.66
C PHE A 257 7.76 -15.65 -7.03
N PHE A 258 9.00 -15.18 -7.22
CA PHE A 258 9.45 -14.54 -8.46
C PHE A 258 8.56 -13.36 -8.91
N GLY A 259 7.98 -12.69 -7.92
CA GLY A 259 7.15 -11.50 -8.16
C GLY A 259 5.65 -11.76 -8.41
N LEU A 260 5.18 -12.99 -8.37
CA LEU A 260 3.76 -13.31 -8.59
C LEU A 260 2.86 -12.98 -7.38
N ILE A 261 3.43 -12.82 -6.19
CA ILE A 261 2.71 -12.51 -4.95
C ILE A 261 3.29 -11.21 -4.36
N SER A 262 2.44 -10.26 -4.01
CA SER A 262 2.86 -9.03 -3.32
C SER A 262 3.44 -9.33 -1.94
N ALA A 263 4.56 -8.68 -1.58
CA ALA A 263 5.18 -8.84 -0.27
C ALA A 263 4.53 -7.99 0.82
N PHE A 264 3.67 -7.03 0.47
CA PHE A 264 3.06 -6.10 1.42
C PHE A 264 1.68 -6.56 1.87
N ASN A 265 1.50 -6.74 3.18
CA ASN A 265 0.20 -7.09 3.74
C ASN A 265 -0.77 -5.91 3.61
N PRO A 266 -1.89 -6.03 2.86
CA PRO A 266 -2.82 -4.95 2.62
C PRO A 266 -3.61 -4.51 3.87
N TYR A 267 -3.70 -5.34 4.91
CA TYR A 267 -4.49 -5.08 6.11
C TYR A 267 -3.76 -4.21 7.14
N LEU A 268 -2.44 -4.09 7.05
CA LEU A 268 -1.64 -3.13 7.81
C LEU A 268 -1.28 -1.87 7.02
N THR A 269 -1.12 -1.99 5.72
CA THR A 269 -0.90 -0.84 4.86
C THR A 269 -2.20 -0.07 4.71
N ARG A 270 -2.26 1.15 5.25
CA ARG A 270 -3.49 1.97 5.23
C ARG A 270 -3.62 2.81 3.98
N ASN A 271 -2.55 3.49 3.61
CA ASN A 271 -2.53 4.44 2.50
C ASN A 271 -1.38 4.15 1.55
N VAL A 272 -1.65 4.19 0.26
CA VAL A 272 -0.63 4.12 -0.79
C VAL A 272 -0.77 5.32 -1.70
N SER A 273 0.34 5.97 -2.02
CA SER A 273 0.39 7.06 -2.98
C SER A 273 1.20 6.64 -4.19
N VAL A 274 0.57 6.63 -5.36
CA VAL A 274 1.21 6.34 -6.65
C VAL A 274 1.40 7.64 -7.42
N ILE A 275 2.64 7.99 -7.69
CA ILE A 275 3.03 9.23 -8.36
C ILE A 275 3.75 8.85 -9.65
N LYS A 276 3.16 9.18 -10.80
CA LYS A 276 3.72 8.88 -12.12
C LYS A 276 4.62 10.00 -12.64
N ASN A 277 4.35 11.25 -12.24
CA ASN A 277 5.09 12.46 -12.63
C ASN A 277 4.81 13.58 -11.62
N GLY A 278 5.68 14.61 -11.58
CA GLY A 278 5.51 15.76 -10.72
C GLY A 278 5.56 15.44 -9.23
N ALA A 279 6.42 14.53 -8.81
CA ALA A 279 6.61 14.17 -7.39
C ALA A 279 7.12 15.35 -6.56
N SER A 280 6.89 15.33 -5.24
CA SER A 280 7.51 16.30 -4.31
C SER A 280 9.03 16.20 -4.32
N ALA A 281 9.73 17.31 -4.09
CA ALA A 281 11.18 17.36 -3.93
C ALA A 281 11.68 16.52 -2.73
N LEU A 282 10.78 16.13 -1.82
CA LEU A 282 11.03 15.18 -0.74
C LEU A 282 11.54 13.83 -1.23
N TYR A 283 11.02 13.34 -2.38
CA TYR A 283 11.36 12.03 -2.93
C TYR A 283 12.60 12.13 -3.81
N GLY A 284 13.63 11.40 -3.47
CA GLY A 284 14.86 11.20 -4.28
C GLY A 284 14.95 9.76 -4.73
N ASP A 285 15.87 9.49 -5.66
CA ASP A 285 16.10 8.17 -6.21
C ASP A 285 14.88 7.57 -6.94
N GLY A 286 15.09 6.80 -8.00
CA GLY A 286 14.00 6.30 -8.86
C GLY A 286 13.59 7.29 -9.95
N VAL A 287 13.84 6.92 -11.21
CA VAL A 287 13.67 7.78 -12.41
C VAL A 287 12.34 7.58 -13.13
N SER A 288 11.51 6.63 -12.73
CA SER A 288 10.22 6.35 -13.38
C SER A 288 9.03 6.83 -12.55
N GLY A 289 8.69 6.15 -11.48
CA GLY A 289 7.57 6.51 -10.61
C GLY A 289 7.91 6.43 -9.14
N THR A 290 6.95 6.78 -8.28
CA THR A 290 7.06 6.61 -6.82
C THR A 290 5.83 5.91 -6.27
N ILE A 291 6.04 4.88 -5.48
CA ILE A 291 5.01 4.14 -4.75
C ILE A 291 5.34 4.28 -3.27
N ASP A 292 4.62 5.17 -2.58
CA ASP A 292 4.79 5.41 -1.14
C ASP A 292 3.66 4.73 -0.38
N MET A 293 4.00 3.67 0.34
CA MET A 293 3.09 2.86 1.16
C MET A 293 3.26 3.23 2.63
N ARG A 294 2.16 3.51 3.29
CA ARG A 294 2.14 3.86 4.71
C ARG A 294 1.19 2.97 5.48
N SER A 295 1.69 2.39 6.54
CA SER A 295 0.88 1.63 7.50
C SER A 295 0.06 2.59 8.38
N ALA A 296 -0.94 2.05 9.11
CA ALA A 296 -1.75 2.83 10.03
C ALA A 296 -0.86 3.57 11.06
N ASP A 297 -1.15 4.84 11.29
CA ASP A 297 -0.33 5.75 12.12
C ASP A 297 -1.09 6.37 13.31
N GLU A 298 -2.29 5.90 13.55
CA GLU A 298 -3.14 6.34 14.67
C GLU A 298 -3.19 5.28 15.76
N ILE A 299 -3.25 5.72 17.01
CA ILE A 299 -3.46 4.84 18.16
C ILE A 299 -4.97 4.60 18.29
N ASP A 300 -5.41 3.38 17.98
CA ASP A 300 -6.81 2.98 18.07
C ASP A 300 -7.29 2.95 19.53
N ASN A 301 -8.59 3.20 19.76
CA ASN A 301 -9.17 3.14 21.12
C ASN A 301 -9.43 1.72 21.60
N ALA A 302 -9.46 0.74 20.71
CA ALA A 302 -9.74 -0.65 21.00
C ALA A 302 -8.84 -1.58 20.18
N PHE A 303 -8.69 -2.80 20.66
CA PHE A 303 -8.04 -3.86 19.91
C PHE A 303 -8.78 -4.11 18.60
N THR A 304 -8.05 -4.22 17.51
CA THR A 304 -8.56 -4.66 16.21
C THR A 304 -7.61 -5.68 15.63
N GLY A 305 -8.14 -6.71 14.99
CA GLY A 305 -7.32 -7.74 14.40
C GLY A 305 -8.08 -8.54 13.37
N GLY A 306 -7.34 -9.41 12.69
CA GLY A 306 -7.92 -10.33 11.74
C GLY A 306 -6.95 -11.44 11.39
N ALA A 307 -7.51 -12.55 10.94
CA ALA A 307 -6.75 -13.67 10.41
C ALA A 307 -7.47 -14.24 9.19
N GLY A 308 -6.71 -14.78 8.27
CA GLY A 308 -7.28 -15.38 7.08
C GLY A 308 -6.33 -16.39 6.44
N PHE A 309 -6.88 -17.10 5.48
CA PHE A 309 -6.12 -17.99 4.63
C PHE A 309 -6.67 -17.94 3.21
N ASN A 310 -5.80 -18.20 2.26
CA ASN A 310 -6.14 -18.40 0.87
C ASN A 310 -5.41 -19.65 0.32
N LEU A 311 -5.52 -19.91 -0.98
CA LEU A 311 -4.90 -21.10 -1.58
C LEU A 311 -3.36 -21.05 -1.68
N ILE A 312 -2.74 -19.96 -1.21
CA ILE A 312 -1.26 -19.79 -1.22
C ILE A 312 -0.71 -19.75 0.20
N GLY A 313 -1.41 -19.14 1.15
CA GLY A 313 -0.88 -18.91 2.49
C GLY A 313 -1.94 -18.52 3.51
N ALA A 314 -1.46 -18.32 4.72
CA ALA A 314 -2.26 -17.81 5.83
C ALA A 314 -1.57 -16.59 6.45
N ASP A 315 -2.36 -15.65 6.93
CA ASP A 315 -1.86 -14.44 7.59
C ASP A 315 -2.74 -14.03 8.77
N ALA A 316 -2.13 -13.27 9.66
CA ALA A 316 -2.82 -12.62 10.76
C ALA A 316 -2.22 -11.23 11.00
N PHE A 317 -3.05 -10.31 11.50
CA PHE A 317 -2.62 -9.01 11.94
C PHE A 317 -3.34 -8.58 13.22
N ALA A 318 -2.71 -7.71 14.00
CA ALA A 318 -3.31 -7.11 15.18
C ALA A 318 -2.82 -5.67 15.36
N ARG A 319 -3.74 -4.80 15.79
CA ARG A 319 -3.47 -3.45 16.27
C ARG A 319 -3.85 -3.43 17.75
N ILE A 320 -2.85 -3.26 18.61
CA ILE A 320 -2.94 -3.46 20.05
C ILE A 320 -2.68 -2.10 20.73
N PRO A 321 -3.70 -1.37 21.15
CA PRO A 321 -3.48 -0.22 22.02
C PRO A 321 -3.06 -0.71 23.41
N LEU A 322 -1.88 -0.32 23.87
CA LEU A 322 -1.38 -0.62 25.22
C LEU A 322 -1.86 0.43 26.21
N ASP A 323 -1.88 1.67 25.77
CA ASP A 323 -2.53 2.79 26.45
C ASP A 323 -2.90 3.92 25.43
N LYS A 324 -3.36 5.08 25.93
CA LYS A 324 -3.73 6.23 25.05
C LYS A 324 -2.55 6.84 24.29
N LYS A 325 -1.31 6.48 24.64
CA LYS A 325 -0.07 7.04 24.08
C LYS A 325 0.80 6.00 23.40
N LEU A 326 0.50 4.72 23.56
CA LEU A 326 1.34 3.64 23.08
C LEU A 326 0.49 2.54 22.43
N ALA A 327 0.83 2.18 21.21
CA ALA A 327 0.23 1.03 20.51
C ALA A 327 1.28 0.23 19.76
N VAL A 328 0.96 -1.03 19.51
CA VAL A 328 1.79 -1.95 18.74
C VAL A 328 0.93 -2.56 17.63
N HIS A 329 1.40 -2.46 16.40
CA HIS A 329 0.81 -3.11 15.25
C HIS A 329 1.73 -4.23 14.79
N ILE A 330 1.19 -5.42 14.60
CA ILE A 330 1.94 -6.60 14.15
C ILE A 330 1.21 -7.27 13.00
N SER A 331 1.95 -7.86 12.08
CA SER A 331 1.42 -8.84 11.13
C SER A 331 2.44 -9.93 10.85
N ALA A 332 1.92 -11.08 10.48
CA ALA A 332 2.72 -12.18 9.96
C ALA A 332 1.91 -12.92 8.88
N ARG A 333 2.60 -13.32 7.82
CA ARG A 333 2.06 -14.17 6.76
C ARG A 333 3.06 -15.26 6.44
N ARG A 334 2.58 -16.45 6.15
CA ARG A 334 3.37 -17.58 5.69
C ARG A 334 2.64 -18.32 4.58
N SER A 335 3.39 -18.80 3.57
CA SER A 335 2.85 -19.73 2.59
C SER A 335 2.54 -21.09 3.24
N VAL A 336 1.61 -21.83 2.62
CA VAL A 336 1.28 -23.22 2.98
C VAL A 336 1.75 -24.20 1.90
N THR A 337 2.51 -23.71 0.94
CA THR A 337 2.91 -24.41 -0.29
C THR A 337 3.87 -25.57 -0.04
N ASP A 338 4.60 -25.55 1.07
CA ASP A 338 5.46 -26.62 1.52
C ASP A 338 4.70 -27.78 2.25
N PHE A 339 3.41 -27.58 2.57
CA PHE A 339 2.56 -28.60 3.21
C PHE A 339 1.46 -29.11 2.30
N VAL A 340 0.90 -28.23 1.45
CA VAL A 340 -0.27 -28.50 0.64
C VAL A 340 -0.07 -27.95 -0.76
N SER A 341 -0.12 -28.82 -1.76
CA SER A 341 -0.18 -28.43 -3.16
C SER A 341 -1.60 -27.96 -3.48
N THR A 342 -1.74 -26.73 -3.97
CA THR A 342 -3.02 -26.15 -4.35
C THR A 342 -3.08 -25.84 -5.85
N PRO A 343 -4.26 -25.78 -6.46
CA PRO A 343 -4.35 -25.42 -7.88
C PRO A 343 -3.73 -24.06 -8.23
N THR A 344 -3.82 -23.08 -7.32
CA THR A 344 -3.21 -21.76 -7.52
C THR A 344 -1.69 -21.85 -7.49
N TYR A 345 -1.13 -22.58 -6.51
CA TYR A 345 0.32 -22.77 -6.41
C TYR A 345 0.87 -23.52 -7.64
N ASN A 346 0.20 -24.59 -8.05
CA ASN A 346 0.62 -25.36 -9.23
C ASN A 346 0.64 -24.49 -10.49
N SER A 347 -0.40 -23.67 -10.71
CA SER A 347 -0.42 -22.74 -11.84
C SER A 347 0.73 -21.72 -11.79
N TYR A 348 1.07 -21.23 -10.60
CA TYR A 348 2.20 -20.32 -10.42
C TYR A 348 3.53 -21.02 -10.64
N PHE A 349 3.67 -22.24 -10.15
CA PHE A 349 4.87 -23.04 -10.31
C PHE A 349 5.11 -23.36 -11.80
N ASP A 350 4.10 -23.90 -12.50
CA ASP A 350 4.17 -24.20 -13.92
C ASP A 350 4.54 -22.95 -14.74
N ARG A 351 4.02 -21.77 -14.33
CA ARG A 351 4.35 -20.50 -14.99
C ARG A 351 5.81 -20.08 -14.81
N VAL A 352 6.37 -20.26 -13.61
CA VAL A 352 7.74 -19.83 -13.30
C VAL A 352 8.78 -20.77 -13.93
N PHE A 353 8.53 -22.06 -13.86
CA PHE A 353 9.51 -23.09 -14.23
C PHE A 353 9.28 -23.73 -15.63
N GLN A 354 8.43 -23.13 -16.45
CA GLN A 354 8.14 -23.66 -17.80
C GLN A 354 9.38 -23.72 -18.73
N ASP A 355 10.42 -22.89 -18.44
CA ASP A 355 11.65 -22.80 -19.25
C ASP A 355 12.91 -23.15 -18.47
N SER A 356 12.79 -23.67 -17.25
CA SER A 356 13.96 -23.97 -16.46
C SER A 356 14.83 -25.02 -17.21
N LYS A 357 16.00 -24.57 -17.69
CA LYS A 357 17.03 -25.38 -18.31
C LYS A 357 17.77 -26.20 -17.27
N ILE A 358 17.11 -27.09 -16.60
CA ILE A 358 17.76 -27.93 -15.61
C ILE A 358 18.23 -29.23 -16.24
N THR A 359 17.65 -29.57 -17.36
CA THR A 359 18.06 -30.70 -18.15
C THR A 359 19.02 -30.25 -19.22
N ASP A 360 20.15 -30.88 -19.26
CA ASP A 360 21.09 -30.81 -20.36
C ASP A 360 20.35 -31.15 -21.66
N ILE A 361 20.32 -30.18 -22.57
CA ILE A 361 19.50 -30.27 -23.80
C ILE A 361 20.10 -31.28 -24.76
N ASP A 362 21.39 -31.64 -24.57
CA ASP A 362 22.14 -32.52 -25.45
C ASP A 362 21.64 -33.96 -25.48
N ASN A 363 20.64 -34.32 -24.63
CA ASN A 363 20.13 -35.67 -24.59
C ASN A 363 18.62 -35.71 -24.37
N GLN A 364 17.82 -35.49 -25.41
CA GLN A 364 16.36 -35.69 -25.36
C GLN A 364 15.94 -37.11 -24.92
N GLU A 365 16.79 -38.12 -25.14
CA GLU A 365 16.55 -39.50 -24.68
C GLU A 365 16.74 -39.66 -23.14
N VAL A 366 17.45 -38.74 -22.48
CA VAL A 366 17.70 -38.77 -21.03
C VAL A 366 16.64 -38.00 -20.22
N SER A 367 15.83 -37.19 -20.87
CA SER A 367 14.84 -36.34 -20.19
C SER A 367 13.71 -37.11 -19.48
N GLU A 368 13.39 -38.35 -19.92
CA GLU A 368 12.37 -39.19 -19.29
C GLU A 368 12.80 -39.78 -17.93
N ASP A 369 14.12 -39.87 -17.69
CA ASP A 369 14.71 -40.44 -16.47
C ASP A 369 14.94 -39.42 -15.34
N ILE A 370 14.74 -38.11 -15.60
CA ILE A 370 15.00 -37.07 -14.59
C ILE A 370 13.75 -36.84 -13.75
N ARG A 371 13.90 -37.07 -12.45
CA ARG A 371 12.89 -36.73 -11.45
C ARG A 371 13.22 -35.38 -10.83
N ARG A 372 12.22 -34.53 -10.74
CA ARG A 372 12.30 -33.20 -10.14
C ARG A 372 11.41 -33.13 -8.91
N ASN A 373 11.91 -32.49 -7.86
CA ASN A 373 11.14 -32.20 -6.67
C ASN A 373 11.49 -30.78 -6.19
N GLU A 374 10.47 -30.01 -5.90
CA GLU A 374 10.63 -28.63 -5.46
C GLU A 374 9.89 -28.36 -4.17
N ASN A 375 10.51 -27.54 -3.34
CA ASN A 375 9.91 -27.04 -2.12
C ASN A 375 10.12 -25.53 -2.04
N PHE A 376 9.05 -24.78 -2.19
CA PHE A 376 9.06 -23.33 -2.06
C PHE A 376 8.21 -22.88 -0.89
N PHE A 377 8.76 -22.03 -0.05
CA PHE A 377 7.99 -21.33 0.96
C PHE A 377 8.41 -19.87 1.05
N PHE A 378 7.50 -19.05 1.53
CA PHE A 378 7.79 -17.67 1.89
C PHE A 378 7.15 -17.30 3.22
N TYR A 379 7.69 -16.27 3.84
CA TYR A 379 7.03 -15.57 4.93
C TYR A 379 7.36 -14.08 4.89
N ASP A 380 6.45 -13.30 5.46
CA ASP A 380 6.66 -11.90 5.79
C ASP A 380 6.13 -11.61 7.19
N ALA A 381 6.77 -10.66 7.87
CA ALA A 381 6.31 -10.15 9.14
C ALA A 381 6.63 -8.66 9.27
N SER A 382 5.77 -7.92 9.94
CA SER A 382 6.00 -6.52 10.24
C SER A 382 5.61 -6.18 11.67
N LEU A 383 6.32 -5.21 12.22
CA LEU A 383 6.10 -4.64 13.54
C LEU A 383 6.15 -3.12 13.42
N LYS A 384 5.17 -2.43 14.00
CA LYS A 384 5.20 -0.97 14.18
C LYS A 384 4.84 -0.62 15.60
N ILE A 385 5.65 0.23 16.22
CA ILE A 385 5.42 0.79 17.55
C ILE A 385 5.05 2.26 17.35
N LEU A 386 3.91 2.65 17.89
CA LEU A 386 3.40 4.02 17.90
C LEU A 386 3.50 4.54 19.32
N TYR A 387 4.22 5.64 19.50
CA TYR A 387 4.34 6.30 20.80
C TYR A 387 4.12 7.81 20.66
N ASP A 388 3.06 8.30 21.30
CA ASP A 388 2.67 9.72 21.32
C ASP A 388 2.89 10.27 22.76
N PRO A 389 4.16 10.60 23.14
CA PRO A 389 4.47 11.09 24.48
C PRO A 389 3.67 12.34 24.83
N HIS A 390 3.42 13.16 23.83
CA HIS A 390 2.62 14.37 23.88
C HIS A 390 1.88 14.50 22.54
N GLU A 391 0.74 15.18 22.53
CA GLU A 391 -0.10 15.35 21.32
C GLU A 391 0.62 15.99 20.13
N LYS A 392 1.69 16.76 20.41
CA LYS A 392 2.52 17.43 19.41
C LYS A 392 3.71 16.60 18.92
N HIS A 393 3.97 15.46 19.52
CA HIS A 393 5.15 14.66 19.24
C HIS A 393 4.74 13.22 19.00
N LYS A 394 5.03 12.72 17.82
CA LYS A 394 4.81 11.33 17.42
C LYS A 394 6.15 10.65 17.21
N VAL A 395 6.35 9.53 17.85
CA VAL A 395 7.51 8.65 17.66
C VAL A 395 7.03 7.34 17.06
N ARG A 396 7.68 6.90 16.00
CA ARG A 396 7.35 5.65 15.30
C ARG A 396 8.61 4.83 15.16
N ALA A 397 8.48 3.52 15.38
CA ALA A 397 9.53 2.56 15.07
C ALA A 397 8.92 1.41 14.27
N ASN A 398 9.56 1.06 13.17
CA ASN A 398 9.06 0.09 12.20
C ASN A 398 10.11 -0.98 11.94
N ALA A 399 9.66 -2.22 11.77
CA ALA A 399 10.47 -3.32 11.26
C ALA A 399 9.66 -4.15 10.27
N ILE A 400 10.29 -4.64 9.22
CA ILE A 400 9.67 -5.54 8.24
C ILE A 400 10.70 -6.53 7.74
N ILE A 401 10.28 -7.77 7.55
CA ILE A 401 11.08 -8.83 6.95
C ILE A 401 10.27 -9.56 5.89
N PHE A 402 10.90 -9.80 4.74
CA PHE A 402 10.42 -10.70 3.69
C PHE A 402 11.45 -11.80 3.48
N LYS A 403 11.00 -13.04 3.34
CA LYS A 403 11.88 -14.16 2.96
C LYS A 403 11.19 -15.06 1.96
N ASN A 404 11.92 -15.45 0.93
CA ASN A 404 11.62 -16.53 0.01
C ASN A 404 12.69 -17.60 0.16
N SER A 405 12.33 -18.88 0.08
CA SER A 405 13.26 -19.99 0.06
C SER A 405 12.76 -21.04 -0.92
N LEU A 406 13.60 -21.40 -1.86
CA LEU A 406 13.37 -22.46 -2.83
C LEU A 406 14.43 -23.52 -2.67
N LEU A 407 14.00 -24.75 -2.53
CA LEU A 407 14.80 -25.95 -2.62
C LEU A 407 14.37 -26.69 -3.87
N TYR A 408 15.31 -27.00 -4.75
CA TYR A 408 15.06 -27.68 -6.00
C TYR A 408 15.97 -28.88 -6.14
N ASP A 409 15.40 -30.06 -6.14
CA ASP A 409 16.12 -31.34 -6.25
C ASP A 409 15.94 -31.91 -7.65
N GLU A 410 17.05 -32.32 -8.25
CA GLU A 410 17.05 -33.14 -9.47
C GLU A 410 17.73 -34.47 -9.21
N SER A 411 17.16 -35.54 -9.74
CA SER A 411 17.77 -36.87 -9.64
C SER A 411 17.54 -37.66 -10.93
N THR A 412 18.52 -38.48 -11.30
CA THR A 412 18.36 -39.43 -12.41
C THR A 412 18.05 -40.82 -11.86
N ALA A 413 17.11 -41.50 -12.48
CA ALA A 413 16.79 -42.88 -12.13
C ALA A 413 17.87 -43.86 -12.59
N SER A 414 18.58 -43.53 -13.68
CA SER A 414 19.61 -44.39 -14.31
C SER A 414 20.92 -44.45 -13.54
N THR A 415 21.41 -43.32 -13.00
CA THR A 415 22.71 -43.24 -12.28
C THR A 415 22.56 -43.12 -10.77
N SER A 416 21.35 -42.94 -10.26
CA SER A 416 21.05 -42.60 -8.86
C SER A 416 21.75 -41.33 -8.37
N GLU A 417 22.15 -40.44 -9.27
CA GLU A 417 22.71 -39.14 -8.91
C GLU A 417 21.56 -38.17 -8.53
N SER A 418 21.82 -37.36 -7.51
CA SER A 418 20.90 -36.32 -7.06
C SER A 418 21.70 -35.05 -6.75
N LYS A 419 21.21 -33.91 -7.25
CA LYS A 419 21.77 -32.59 -6.94
C LYS A 419 20.69 -31.63 -6.50
N GLN A 420 21.05 -30.81 -5.52
CA GLN A 420 20.13 -29.90 -4.88
C GLN A 420 20.58 -28.46 -5.12
N SER A 421 19.74 -27.69 -5.81
CA SER A 421 19.91 -26.25 -6.01
C SER A 421 19.05 -25.47 -5.01
N THR A 422 19.56 -24.32 -4.53
CA THR A 422 18.85 -23.50 -3.53
C THR A 422 18.84 -22.04 -3.90
N LEU A 423 17.74 -21.37 -3.62
CA LEU A 423 17.58 -19.91 -3.72
C LEU A 423 16.97 -19.37 -2.44
N ASP A 424 17.70 -18.53 -1.75
CA ASP A 424 17.23 -17.75 -0.60
C ASP A 424 17.25 -16.26 -0.95
N GLN A 425 16.11 -15.60 -0.79
CA GLN A 425 15.97 -14.16 -1.01
C GLN A 425 15.33 -13.53 0.21
N GLN A 426 15.95 -12.51 0.75
CA GLN A 426 15.49 -11.85 1.97
C GLN A 426 15.60 -10.33 1.87
N ASN A 427 14.62 -9.62 2.41
CA ASN A 427 14.73 -8.19 2.71
C ASN A 427 14.38 -7.96 4.18
N LEU A 428 15.29 -7.38 4.93
CA LEU A 428 15.13 -6.96 6.33
C LEU A 428 15.25 -5.44 6.39
N ALA A 429 14.27 -4.76 7.00
CA ALA A 429 14.31 -3.31 7.09
C ALA A 429 13.82 -2.81 8.45
N PHE A 430 14.45 -1.74 8.93
CA PHE A 430 14.13 -1.04 10.16
C PHE A 430 14.03 0.46 9.90
N GLY A 431 13.10 1.13 10.56
CA GLY A 431 12.95 2.57 10.49
C GLY A 431 12.50 3.16 11.81
N ALA A 432 12.90 4.40 12.03
CA ALA A 432 12.39 5.20 13.14
C ALA A 432 12.10 6.61 12.65
N SER A 433 11.00 7.20 13.10
CA SER A 433 10.67 8.57 12.79
C SER A 433 10.17 9.32 14.03
N VAL A 434 10.47 10.61 14.05
CA VAL A 434 9.96 11.55 15.04
C VAL A 434 9.34 12.70 14.26
N GLU A 435 8.07 12.96 14.51
CA GLU A 435 7.35 14.11 14.00
C GLU A 435 6.97 15.03 15.15
N SER A 436 7.21 16.33 14.99
CA SER A 436 7.02 17.32 16.04
C SER A 436 6.31 18.56 15.51
N GLU A 437 5.19 18.91 16.12
CA GLU A 437 4.46 20.14 15.88
C GLU A 437 4.91 21.20 16.89
N TRP A 438 5.82 22.08 16.47
CA TRP A 438 6.36 23.14 17.33
C TRP A 438 5.37 24.30 17.49
N SER A 439 4.59 24.53 16.44
CA SER A 439 3.52 25.55 16.43
C SER A 439 2.48 25.20 15.37
N ALA A 440 1.36 25.93 15.34
CA ALA A 440 0.34 25.84 14.30
C ALA A 440 0.86 26.01 12.86
N ARG A 441 2.06 26.57 12.70
CA ARG A 441 2.66 26.87 11.40
C ARG A 441 3.95 26.10 11.12
N PHE A 442 4.54 25.45 12.12
CA PHE A 442 5.86 24.85 11.96
C PHE A 442 5.88 23.42 12.51
N THR A 443 6.13 22.47 11.60
CA THR A 443 6.35 21.06 11.91
C THR A 443 7.73 20.63 11.43
N SER A 444 8.34 19.67 12.12
CA SER A 444 9.55 19.01 11.68
C SER A 444 9.40 17.50 11.75
N SER A 445 10.06 16.81 10.85
CA SER A 445 10.12 15.35 10.83
C SER A 445 11.55 14.87 10.61
N VAL A 446 11.97 13.90 11.40
CA VAL A 446 13.21 13.17 11.24
C VAL A 446 12.85 11.72 11.00
N ASN A 447 13.40 11.13 9.95
CA ASN A 447 13.25 9.71 9.63
C ASN A 447 14.64 9.11 9.42
N ALA A 448 14.93 8.01 10.11
CA ALA A 448 16.15 7.23 9.93
C ALA A 448 15.77 5.80 9.59
N TYR A 449 16.48 5.19 8.67
CA TYR A 449 16.20 3.81 8.26
C TYR A 449 17.46 3.04 7.92
N TYR A 450 17.31 1.73 7.96
CA TYR A 450 18.25 0.72 7.48
C TYR A 450 17.48 -0.36 6.73
N THR A 451 17.97 -0.76 5.57
CA THR A 451 17.44 -1.88 4.80
C THR A 451 18.57 -2.75 4.28
N LYS A 452 18.38 -4.06 4.37
CA LYS A 452 19.28 -5.07 3.84
C LYS A 452 18.49 -6.02 2.94
N TYR A 453 18.87 -6.08 1.68
CA TYR A 453 18.44 -7.10 0.74
C TYR A 453 19.56 -8.10 0.54
N ASN A 454 19.25 -9.40 0.46
CA ASN A 454 20.18 -10.46 0.18
C ASN A 454 19.54 -11.50 -0.74
N LEU A 455 20.24 -11.86 -1.79
CA LEU A 455 19.94 -12.97 -2.69
C LEU A 455 21.12 -13.93 -2.62
N ASP A 456 20.88 -15.16 -2.16
CA ASP A 456 21.84 -16.25 -2.14
C ASP A 456 21.30 -17.39 -3.00
N ALA A 457 22.04 -17.79 -4.02
CA ALA A 457 21.69 -18.88 -4.89
C ALA A 457 22.85 -19.85 -5.04
N ILE A 458 22.54 -21.13 -4.99
CA ILE A 458 23.47 -22.23 -5.28
C ILE A 458 22.84 -23.07 -6.38
N ASN A 459 23.47 -23.10 -7.53
CA ASN A 459 23.00 -23.86 -8.69
C ASN A 459 23.98 -25.00 -8.99
N TYR A 460 23.47 -26.20 -9.10
CA TYR A 460 24.22 -27.39 -9.50
C TYR A 460 23.76 -27.86 -10.88
N THR A 461 24.71 -28.26 -11.70
CA THR A 461 24.44 -28.96 -12.95
C THR A 461 24.43 -30.45 -12.71
N LEU A 462 23.39 -31.19 -13.15
CA LEU A 462 23.19 -32.59 -12.82
C LEU A 462 24.32 -33.49 -13.37
N PHE A 463 24.72 -33.28 -14.61
CA PHE A 463 25.68 -34.13 -15.32
C PHE A 463 27.13 -33.68 -15.17
N THR A 464 27.38 -32.58 -14.56
CA THR A 464 28.71 -32.05 -14.26
C THR A 464 28.84 -31.78 -12.77
N ASP A 465 30.07 -31.77 -12.25
CA ASP A 465 30.29 -31.34 -10.87
C ASP A 465 30.38 -29.81 -10.74
N GLN A 466 29.83 -29.09 -11.70
CA GLN A 466 29.84 -27.66 -11.67
C GLN A 466 28.81 -27.15 -10.65
N ARG A 467 29.29 -26.27 -9.79
CA ARG A 467 28.47 -25.54 -8.82
C ARG A 467 28.73 -24.05 -9.00
N LEU A 468 27.65 -23.32 -9.19
CA LEU A 468 27.65 -21.86 -9.22
C LEU A 468 27.03 -21.33 -7.92
N ILE A 469 27.75 -20.51 -7.18
CA ILE A 469 27.23 -19.75 -6.03
C ILE A 469 27.13 -18.27 -6.45
N LEU A 470 25.97 -17.74 -6.28
CA LEU A 470 25.64 -16.34 -6.56
C LEU A 470 25.18 -15.67 -5.27
N ASN A 471 25.78 -14.53 -4.95
CA ASN A 471 25.30 -13.66 -3.86
C ASN A 471 25.19 -12.23 -4.36
N ASN A 472 24.03 -11.60 -4.09
CA ASN A 472 23.82 -10.18 -4.31
C ASN A 472 23.27 -9.54 -3.02
N GLU A 473 24.10 -8.76 -2.35
CA GLU A 473 23.75 -8.06 -1.11
C GLU A 473 23.64 -6.56 -1.37
N VAL A 474 22.55 -5.95 -0.92
CA VAL A 474 22.34 -4.49 -0.89
C VAL A 474 22.16 -4.06 0.55
N LEU A 475 22.95 -3.11 1.01
CA LEU A 475 22.84 -2.46 2.31
C LEU A 475 22.58 -0.97 2.08
N GLU A 476 21.48 -0.44 2.58
CA GLU A 476 21.26 1.00 2.55
C GLU A 476 20.86 1.52 3.95
N SER A 477 21.48 2.61 4.35
CA SER A 477 21.09 3.38 5.53
C SER A 477 20.89 4.84 5.17
N GLY A 478 19.89 5.47 5.76
CA GLY A 478 19.60 6.86 5.45
C GLY A 478 18.97 7.61 6.60
N VAL A 479 19.18 8.91 6.58
CA VAL A 479 18.53 9.87 7.48
C VAL A 479 17.94 11.00 6.64
N ARG A 480 16.69 11.34 6.90
CA ARG A 480 16.00 12.46 6.27
C ARG A 480 15.41 13.37 7.33
N LEU A 481 15.78 14.64 7.28
CA LEU A 481 15.21 15.71 8.07
C LEU A 481 14.42 16.63 7.14
N HIS A 482 13.19 16.96 7.48
CA HIS A 482 12.45 18.00 6.77
C HIS A 482 11.58 18.82 7.71
N THR A 483 11.28 20.03 7.26
CA THR A 483 10.43 20.98 7.97
C THR A 483 9.35 21.50 7.04
N ASN A 484 8.14 21.64 7.57
CA ASN A 484 7.03 22.30 6.90
C ASN A 484 6.70 23.59 7.62
N TYR A 485 6.71 24.70 6.89
CA TYR A 485 6.38 26.02 7.40
C TYR A 485 5.21 26.64 6.63
N LYS A 486 4.08 26.80 7.28
CA LYS A 486 2.91 27.49 6.72
C LYS A 486 3.16 29.00 6.76
N ILE A 487 3.66 29.55 5.65
CA ILE A 487 3.88 31.00 5.51
C ILE A 487 2.55 31.74 5.66
N THR A 488 1.52 31.23 4.99
CA THR A 488 0.12 31.65 5.09
C THR A 488 -0.79 30.42 5.10
N ASN A 489 -2.09 30.60 5.25
CA ASN A 489 -3.07 29.50 5.12
C ASN A 489 -3.15 28.92 3.70
N THR A 490 -2.50 29.55 2.72
CA THR A 490 -2.51 29.14 1.31
C THR A 490 -1.13 28.79 0.77
N ILE A 491 -0.06 29.14 1.46
CA ILE A 491 1.33 28.94 1.05
C ILE A 491 2.06 28.13 2.11
N ASN A 492 2.60 27.00 1.69
CA ASN A 492 3.43 26.13 2.53
C ASN A 492 4.83 26.01 1.93
N LEU A 493 5.86 26.04 2.76
CA LEU A 493 7.27 25.86 2.43
C LEU A 493 7.76 24.57 3.09
N LEU A 494 8.23 23.64 2.27
CA LEU A 494 8.93 22.42 2.68
C LEU A 494 10.42 22.62 2.44
N ASN A 495 11.25 22.41 3.45
CA ASN A 495 12.71 22.35 3.30
C ASN A 495 13.24 21.09 3.95
N GLY A 496 14.34 20.57 3.42
CA GLY A 496 14.94 19.43 4.07
C GLY A 496 16.31 19.03 3.55
N TYR A 497 16.86 18.05 4.25
CA TYR A 497 18.12 17.40 3.95
C TYR A 497 17.95 15.89 4.08
N GLN A 498 18.55 15.16 3.17
CA GLN A 498 18.63 13.71 3.22
C GLN A 498 20.07 13.26 2.98
N PHE A 499 20.52 12.37 3.83
CA PHE A 499 21.75 11.59 3.61
C PHE A 499 21.36 10.13 3.45
N TYR A 500 21.97 9.43 2.50
CA TYR A 500 21.96 7.98 2.48
C TYR A 500 23.28 7.43 1.96
N GLU A 501 23.64 6.26 2.47
CA GLU A 501 24.75 5.44 2.01
C GLU A 501 24.18 4.10 1.55
N VAL A 502 24.52 3.71 0.32
CA VAL A 502 24.15 2.43 -0.25
C VAL A 502 25.40 1.69 -0.67
N GLY A 503 25.53 0.45 -0.18
CA GLY A 503 26.59 -0.48 -0.54
C GLY A 503 26.01 -1.71 -1.20
N ILE A 504 26.61 -2.16 -2.31
CA ILE A 504 26.23 -3.38 -3.02
C ILE A 504 27.45 -4.29 -3.11
N THR A 505 27.22 -5.58 -2.81
CA THR A 505 28.23 -6.63 -2.94
C THR A 505 27.69 -7.70 -3.85
N ASN A 506 28.43 -8.02 -4.90
CA ASN A 506 28.19 -9.15 -5.80
C ASN A 506 29.30 -10.20 -5.62
N THR A 507 28.95 -11.47 -5.51
CA THR A 507 29.89 -12.58 -5.42
C THR A 507 29.46 -13.67 -6.38
N ASP A 508 30.36 -14.10 -7.22
CA ASP A 508 30.26 -15.26 -8.09
C ASP A 508 31.38 -16.25 -7.75
N ASP A 509 31.04 -17.51 -7.47
CA ASP A 509 31.97 -18.56 -7.16
C ASP A 509 31.61 -19.83 -7.95
N ILE A 510 32.47 -20.19 -8.88
CA ILE A 510 32.33 -21.39 -9.70
C ILE A 510 33.47 -22.35 -9.32
N ASN A 511 33.16 -23.62 -9.09
CA ASN A 511 34.17 -24.60 -8.71
C ASN A 511 34.96 -25.17 -9.90
N THR A 512 34.33 -25.35 -11.07
CA THR A 512 34.89 -25.98 -12.25
C THR A 512 34.47 -25.26 -13.55
N PRO A 513 35.42 -24.60 -14.27
CA PRO A 513 36.72 -24.20 -13.81
C PRO A 513 36.65 -23.25 -12.61
N ARG A 514 37.63 -23.28 -11.74
CA ARG A 514 37.63 -22.46 -10.52
C ARG A 514 37.71 -20.98 -10.87
N PHE A 515 36.66 -20.27 -10.51
CA PHE A 515 36.52 -18.83 -10.73
C PHE A 515 35.79 -18.21 -9.55
N ARG A 516 36.36 -17.13 -9.00
CA ARG A 516 35.70 -16.39 -7.92
C ARG A 516 35.94 -14.90 -8.08
N VAL A 517 34.85 -14.16 -8.13
CA VAL A 517 34.85 -12.69 -8.13
C VAL A 517 33.97 -12.19 -6.96
N LYS A 518 34.48 -11.19 -6.27
CA LYS A 518 33.70 -10.46 -5.27
C LYS A 518 33.89 -8.96 -5.50
N GLU A 519 32.84 -8.31 -5.91
CA GLU A 519 32.80 -6.88 -6.16
C GLU A 519 31.99 -6.19 -5.05
N LYS A 520 32.56 -5.15 -4.46
CA LYS A 520 31.87 -4.32 -3.46
C LYS A 520 32.00 -2.86 -3.83
N ASP A 521 30.88 -2.19 -3.90
CA ASP A 521 30.80 -0.77 -4.23
C ASP A 521 29.92 -0.03 -3.22
N VAL A 522 30.23 1.27 -3.01
CA VAL A 522 29.50 2.12 -2.05
C VAL A 522 29.34 3.51 -2.62
N ILE A 523 28.12 4.04 -2.53
CA ILE A 523 27.78 5.42 -2.88
C ILE A 523 27.20 6.13 -1.66
N LYS A 524 27.68 7.36 -1.41
CA LYS A 524 27.13 8.31 -0.43
C LYS A 524 26.48 9.47 -1.17
N ASN A 525 25.24 9.73 -0.82
CA ASN A 525 24.49 10.84 -1.41
C ASN A 525 24.03 11.84 -0.34
N HIS A 526 24.26 13.12 -0.57
CA HIS A 526 23.76 14.23 0.23
C HIS A 526 22.78 15.03 -0.61
N ALA A 527 21.56 15.18 -0.16
CA ALA A 527 20.53 15.89 -0.90
C ALA A 527 19.92 17.01 -0.06
N PHE A 528 19.88 18.21 -0.62
CA PHE A 528 19.13 19.35 -0.11
C PHE A 528 17.92 19.58 -0.98
N PHE A 529 16.76 19.85 -0.38
CA PHE A 529 15.54 20.10 -1.13
C PHE A 529 14.72 21.21 -0.51
N SER A 530 14.09 21.97 -1.39
CA SER A 530 13.15 23.05 -1.03
C SER A 530 11.98 23.04 -2.00
N GLU A 531 10.78 23.24 -1.48
CA GLU A 531 9.54 23.20 -2.25
C GLU A 531 8.53 24.20 -1.68
N VAL A 532 7.92 24.98 -2.56
CA VAL A 532 6.81 25.87 -2.22
C VAL A 532 5.54 25.33 -2.83
N SER A 533 4.50 25.19 -2.02
CA SER A 533 3.16 24.84 -2.51
C SER A 533 2.17 25.98 -2.19
N TYR A 534 1.34 26.27 -3.18
CA TYR A 534 0.26 27.23 -3.10
C TYR A 534 -1.06 26.55 -3.38
N GLN A 535 -2.03 26.75 -2.50
CA GLN A 535 -3.41 26.33 -2.72
C GLN A 535 -4.36 27.52 -2.52
N SER A 536 -5.14 27.83 -3.56
CA SER A 536 -6.10 28.94 -3.44
C SER A 536 -7.17 28.62 -2.39
N PRO A 537 -7.73 29.64 -1.65
CA PRO A 537 -8.75 29.43 -0.60
C PRO A 537 -9.96 28.63 -1.10
N GLN A 538 -10.34 28.81 -2.36
CA GLN A 538 -11.46 28.12 -3.00
C GLN A 538 -11.08 26.72 -3.54
N LYS A 539 -9.85 26.24 -3.29
CA LYS A 539 -9.31 24.97 -3.79
C LYS A 539 -9.44 24.81 -5.32
N LYS A 540 -9.36 25.94 -6.07
CA LYS A 540 -9.43 25.93 -7.54
C LYS A 540 -8.06 25.81 -8.18
N THR A 541 -7.05 26.40 -7.57
CA THR A 541 -5.68 26.44 -8.06
C THR A 541 -4.78 25.75 -7.06
N TYR A 542 -3.95 24.83 -7.53
CA TYR A 542 -2.84 24.24 -6.81
C TYR A 542 -1.58 24.39 -7.64
N ILE A 543 -0.52 24.88 -7.03
CA ILE A 543 0.80 25.03 -7.66
C ILE A 543 1.83 24.52 -6.66
N ARG A 544 2.72 23.66 -7.11
CA ARG A 544 3.87 23.19 -6.35
C ARG A 544 5.11 23.30 -7.21
N GLY A 545 6.11 24.03 -6.75
CA GLY A 545 7.42 24.16 -7.38
C GLY A 545 8.51 23.80 -6.40
N GLY A 546 9.44 22.96 -6.80
CA GLY A 546 10.51 22.48 -5.93
C GLY A 546 11.81 22.24 -6.67
N LEU A 547 12.90 22.23 -5.90
CA LEU A 547 14.24 21.91 -6.36
C LEU A 547 14.88 20.95 -5.35
N ARG A 548 15.43 19.86 -5.86
CA ARG A 548 16.31 18.98 -5.10
C ARG A 548 17.68 19.00 -5.72
N VAL A 549 18.71 19.09 -4.89
CA VAL A 549 20.12 19.08 -5.30
C VAL A 549 20.79 17.88 -4.61
N ASN A 550 21.22 16.91 -5.38
CA ASN A 550 21.95 15.75 -4.90
C ASN A 550 23.46 15.97 -5.13
N TYR A 551 24.27 15.71 -4.10
CA TYR A 551 25.73 15.62 -4.21
C TYR A 551 26.14 14.18 -4.01
N ILE A 552 26.67 13.56 -5.06
CA ILE A 552 27.13 12.15 -5.03
C ILE A 552 28.63 12.18 -4.77
N GLY A 553 29.01 11.82 -3.53
CA GLY A 553 30.40 11.92 -3.07
C GLY A 553 31.40 11.10 -3.90
N LYS A 554 31.03 9.89 -4.35
CA LYS A 554 31.88 9.02 -5.20
C LYS A 554 32.29 9.69 -6.53
N PHE A 555 31.43 10.52 -7.10
CA PHE A 555 31.62 11.14 -8.42
C PHE A 555 31.93 12.64 -8.32
N GLU A 556 31.92 13.22 -7.13
CA GLU A 556 32.06 14.67 -6.87
C GLU A 556 31.09 15.50 -7.71
N LYS A 557 29.87 15.00 -7.94
CA LYS A 557 28.91 15.53 -8.89
C LYS A 557 27.65 16.07 -8.23
N TYR A 558 27.27 17.28 -8.61
CA TYR A 558 25.98 17.86 -8.27
C TYR A 558 24.94 17.55 -9.35
N ILE A 559 23.76 17.09 -8.93
CA ILE A 559 22.62 16.82 -9.83
C ILE A 559 21.42 17.64 -9.34
N TYR A 560 20.89 18.47 -10.25
CA TYR A 560 19.75 19.34 -10.00
C TYR A 560 18.48 18.69 -10.52
N GLU A 561 17.47 18.61 -9.67
CA GLU A 561 16.18 17.98 -9.94
C GLU A 561 15.03 18.97 -9.71
N PRO A 562 14.76 19.88 -10.67
CA PRO A 562 13.59 20.76 -10.62
C PRO A 562 12.30 19.98 -10.80
N ARG A 563 11.24 20.42 -10.12
CA ARG A 563 9.91 19.81 -10.15
C ARG A 563 8.83 20.86 -10.17
N LEU A 564 7.77 20.59 -10.95
CA LEU A 564 6.64 21.48 -11.09
C LEU A 564 5.34 20.67 -11.15
N ASN A 565 4.35 21.14 -10.44
CA ASN A 565 3.01 20.58 -10.49
C ASN A 565 1.99 21.71 -10.42
N ILE A 566 1.14 21.83 -11.42
CA ILE A 566 0.10 22.85 -11.50
C ILE A 566 -1.23 22.17 -11.79
N ARG A 567 -2.24 22.53 -11.01
CA ARG A 567 -3.61 22.14 -11.28
C ARG A 567 -4.54 23.35 -11.19
N GLN A 568 -5.32 23.55 -12.23
CA GLN A 568 -6.29 24.65 -12.32
C GLN A 568 -7.68 24.12 -12.65
N LYS A 569 -8.65 24.33 -11.76
CA LYS A 569 -10.07 24.14 -12.09
C LYS A 569 -10.53 25.30 -12.99
N LEU A 570 -10.88 25.00 -14.22
CA LEU A 570 -11.38 25.99 -15.19
C LEU A 570 -12.83 26.38 -14.85
N ASN A 571 -13.61 25.39 -14.43
CA ASN A 571 -15.00 25.58 -13.96
C ASN A 571 -15.38 24.45 -12.97
N ARG A 572 -16.67 24.29 -12.68
CA ARG A 572 -17.17 23.24 -11.78
C ARG A 572 -16.91 21.81 -12.27
N ARG A 573 -16.64 21.62 -13.57
CA ARG A 573 -16.54 20.29 -14.21
C ARG A 573 -15.16 19.98 -14.77
N PHE A 574 -14.44 20.98 -15.24
CA PHE A 574 -13.15 20.80 -15.92
C PHE A 574 -11.97 21.27 -15.06
N ALA A 575 -10.90 20.51 -15.08
CA ALA A 575 -9.61 20.88 -14.50
C ALA A 575 -8.49 20.57 -15.49
N LEU A 576 -7.50 21.46 -15.56
CA LEU A 576 -6.25 21.31 -16.30
C LEU A 576 -5.15 20.93 -15.31
N GLU A 577 -4.25 20.02 -15.72
CA GLU A 577 -3.08 19.60 -14.96
C GLU A 577 -1.83 19.73 -15.84
N LEU A 578 -0.76 20.26 -15.28
CA LEU A 578 0.57 20.35 -15.88
C LEU A 578 1.59 19.84 -14.87
N GLN A 579 2.39 18.87 -15.24
CA GLN A 579 3.40 18.28 -14.38
C GLN A 579 4.72 18.17 -15.11
N GLY A 580 5.83 18.35 -14.39
CA GLY A 580 7.17 18.17 -14.92
C GLY A 580 8.15 17.89 -13.80
N GLU A 581 9.11 17.00 -14.05
CA GLU A 581 10.17 16.68 -13.11
C GLU A 581 11.44 16.21 -13.80
N MET A 582 12.56 16.43 -13.15
CA MET A 582 13.83 15.75 -13.41
C MET A 582 14.22 14.93 -12.20
N ARG A 583 14.73 13.72 -12.41
CA ARG A 583 15.14 12.80 -11.35
C ARG A 583 16.43 12.08 -11.70
N SER A 584 17.09 11.53 -10.68
CA SER A 584 18.28 10.69 -10.85
C SER A 584 18.21 9.45 -9.95
N GLN A 585 18.96 8.41 -10.33
CA GLN A 585 19.03 7.14 -9.64
C GLN A 585 20.46 6.59 -9.74
N VAL A 586 20.95 6.04 -8.62
CA VAL A 586 22.30 5.47 -8.53
C VAL A 586 22.32 3.95 -8.40
N THR A 587 21.17 3.32 -8.15
CA THR A 587 21.01 1.87 -8.04
C THR A 587 20.26 1.36 -9.25
N ASN A 588 20.78 0.36 -9.95
CA ASN A 588 20.16 -0.23 -11.13
C ASN A 588 20.18 -1.76 -11.01
N GLN A 589 19.35 -2.44 -11.80
CA GLN A 589 19.46 -3.88 -11.98
C GLN A 589 20.12 -4.20 -13.32
N VAL A 590 21.02 -5.17 -13.30
CA VAL A 590 21.55 -5.82 -14.50
C VAL A 590 21.01 -7.24 -14.58
N ILE A 591 20.97 -7.75 -15.80
CA ILE A 591 20.53 -9.09 -16.15
C ILE A 591 21.75 -9.86 -16.61
N ASP A 592 22.01 -10.97 -15.95
CA ASP A 592 23.10 -11.87 -16.31
C ASP A 592 22.48 -13.20 -16.78
N LEU A 593 22.39 -13.37 -18.08
CA LEU A 593 21.80 -14.56 -18.68
C LEU A 593 22.71 -15.79 -18.64
N GLN A 594 24.00 -15.59 -18.40
CA GLN A 594 24.98 -16.68 -18.31
C GLN A 594 25.12 -17.23 -16.88
N ARG A 595 24.73 -16.45 -15.89
CA ARG A 595 24.90 -16.74 -14.46
C ARG A 595 23.59 -16.56 -13.72
N ASP A 596 22.53 -17.10 -14.30
CA ASP A 596 21.22 -17.07 -13.67
C ASP A 596 21.00 -18.27 -12.72
N PHE A 597 19.99 -18.22 -11.91
CA PHE A 597 19.50 -19.35 -11.14
C PHE A 597 18.39 -20.06 -11.93
N LEU A 598 18.72 -21.19 -12.52
CA LEU A 598 17.77 -22.08 -13.23
C LEU A 598 16.92 -21.37 -14.29
N GLY A 599 17.38 -20.28 -14.89
CA GLY A 599 16.62 -19.47 -15.83
C GLY A 599 15.55 -18.56 -15.20
N VAL A 600 15.27 -18.68 -13.89
CA VAL A 600 14.16 -18.00 -13.21
C VAL A 600 14.57 -16.73 -12.46
N GLU A 601 15.80 -16.65 -11.92
CA GLU A 601 16.34 -15.44 -11.28
C GLU A 601 17.66 -15.04 -11.91
N LYS A 602 17.63 -13.98 -12.69
CA LYS A 602 18.75 -13.46 -13.47
C LYS A 602 19.10 -12.01 -13.18
N ARG A 603 18.42 -11.35 -12.23
CA ARG A 603 18.59 -9.93 -11.93
C ARG A 603 19.44 -9.71 -10.70
N ARG A 604 20.35 -8.72 -10.79
CA ARG A 604 21.20 -8.32 -9.68
C ARG A 604 21.23 -6.81 -9.55
N TRP A 605 21.19 -6.33 -8.32
CA TRP A 605 21.41 -4.93 -8.02
C TRP A 605 22.88 -4.57 -8.18
N ILE A 606 23.11 -3.41 -8.78
CA ILE A 606 24.46 -2.81 -8.95
C ILE A 606 24.39 -1.30 -8.72
N LEU A 607 25.56 -0.70 -8.46
CA LEU A 607 25.69 0.76 -8.34
C LEU A 607 26.25 1.38 -9.62
N SER A 608 25.84 2.62 -9.85
CA SER A 608 26.43 3.45 -10.91
C SER A 608 27.95 3.60 -10.69
N ASN A 609 28.69 3.69 -11.81
CA ASN A 609 30.13 3.95 -11.84
C ASN A 609 30.43 5.09 -12.82
N ASN A 610 31.72 5.36 -13.09
CA ASN A 610 32.12 6.38 -14.05
C ASN A 610 32.33 5.85 -15.46
N ASP A 611 32.24 4.52 -15.64
CA ASP A 611 32.61 3.85 -16.88
C ASP A 611 31.38 3.48 -17.72
N ASP A 612 30.85 2.29 -17.52
CA ASP A 612 29.78 1.69 -18.31
C ASP A 612 28.38 1.80 -17.66
N LEU A 613 28.31 2.24 -16.41
CA LEU A 613 27.08 2.36 -15.63
C LEU A 613 26.88 3.77 -15.07
N PRO A 614 26.55 4.76 -15.92
CA PRO A 614 26.40 6.14 -15.48
C PRO A 614 25.20 6.29 -14.54
N VAL A 615 25.15 7.40 -13.79
CA VAL A 615 23.97 7.75 -12.99
C VAL A 615 22.79 7.94 -13.94
N THR A 616 21.76 7.12 -13.76
CA THR A 616 20.55 7.19 -14.59
C THR A 616 19.77 8.46 -14.27
N ARG A 617 19.26 9.14 -15.29
CA ARG A 617 18.53 10.42 -15.18
C ARG A 617 17.29 10.41 -16.03
N SER A 618 16.22 11.00 -15.52
CA SER A 618 15.00 11.21 -16.31
C SER A 618 14.59 12.67 -16.39
N LYS A 619 13.89 12.99 -17.49
CA LYS A 619 13.13 14.22 -17.69
C LYS A 619 11.73 13.82 -18.11
N GLN A 620 10.73 14.29 -17.38
CA GLN A 620 9.34 13.95 -17.64
C GLN A 620 8.48 15.21 -17.68
N ALA A 621 7.48 15.22 -18.56
CA ALA A 621 6.45 16.24 -18.63
C ALA A 621 5.11 15.62 -18.99
N SER A 622 4.02 16.14 -18.44
CA SER A 622 2.67 15.74 -18.81
C SER A 622 1.67 16.89 -18.72
N VAL A 623 0.66 16.83 -19.60
CA VAL A 623 -0.48 17.74 -19.61
C VAL A 623 -1.75 16.92 -19.64
N GLY A 624 -2.67 17.20 -18.71
CA GLY A 624 -3.93 16.48 -18.59
C GLY A 624 -5.13 17.39 -18.45
N ILE A 625 -6.24 16.93 -18.97
CA ILE A 625 -7.56 17.56 -18.76
C ILE A 625 -8.50 16.54 -18.14
N ASN A 626 -9.19 16.94 -17.10
CA ASN A 626 -10.13 16.10 -16.38
C ASN A 626 -11.53 16.70 -16.40
N TYR A 627 -12.53 15.88 -16.69
CA TYR A 627 -13.93 16.20 -16.56
C TYR A 627 -14.55 15.41 -15.42
N ASN A 628 -15.26 16.08 -14.53
CA ASN A 628 -15.90 15.50 -13.36
C ASN A 628 -17.34 16.00 -13.20
N ARG A 629 -18.32 15.08 -13.19
CA ARG A 629 -19.73 15.39 -12.97
C ARG A 629 -20.40 14.28 -12.17
N SER A 630 -20.84 14.57 -10.95
CA SER A 630 -21.54 13.61 -10.07
C SER A 630 -20.83 12.24 -10.01
N SER A 631 -21.42 11.22 -10.60
CA SER A 631 -20.91 9.82 -10.64
C SER A 631 -20.01 9.52 -11.83
N PHE A 632 -19.71 10.49 -12.71
CA PHE A 632 -18.94 10.31 -13.93
C PHE A 632 -17.62 11.09 -13.89
N TYR A 633 -16.53 10.41 -14.25
CA TYR A 633 -15.20 11.00 -14.39
C TYR A 633 -14.60 10.58 -15.73
N THR A 634 -13.94 11.48 -16.41
CA THR A 634 -13.05 11.17 -17.53
C THR A 634 -11.83 12.04 -17.48
N GLY A 635 -10.68 11.46 -17.82
CA GLY A 635 -9.39 12.13 -17.88
C GLY A 635 -8.66 11.76 -19.14
N LEU A 636 -7.98 12.73 -19.71
CA LEU A 636 -7.05 12.58 -20.83
C LEU A 636 -5.72 13.22 -20.44
N GLU A 637 -4.64 12.48 -20.54
CA GLU A 637 -3.29 12.95 -20.22
C GLU A 637 -2.32 12.58 -21.35
N VAL A 638 -1.56 13.54 -21.82
CA VAL A 638 -0.44 13.35 -22.77
C VAL A 638 0.85 13.47 -21.97
N PHE A 639 1.81 12.57 -22.22
CA PHE A 639 3.07 12.56 -21.53
C PHE A 639 4.27 12.36 -22.47
N TYR A 640 5.40 12.88 -22.02
CA TYR A 640 6.71 12.71 -22.63
C TYR A 640 7.74 12.43 -21.55
N LYS A 641 8.58 11.42 -21.76
CA LYS A 641 9.60 10.98 -20.80
C LYS A 641 10.85 10.56 -21.56
N THR A 642 12.00 11.04 -21.12
CA THR A 642 13.31 10.53 -21.52
C THR A 642 14.06 10.01 -20.31
N VAL A 643 14.81 8.94 -20.48
CA VAL A 643 15.71 8.38 -19.46
C VAL A 643 17.05 8.14 -20.10
N ASP A 644 18.07 8.81 -19.59
CA ASP A 644 19.46 8.72 -20.03
C ASP A 644 20.28 7.90 -19.02
N GLY A 645 21.30 7.19 -19.47
CA GLY A 645 22.21 6.43 -18.61
C GLY A 645 21.68 5.03 -18.26
N ILE A 646 20.83 4.45 -19.07
CA ILE A 646 20.54 3.01 -19.05
C ILE A 646 21.69 2.27 -19.73
N THR A 647 21.79 0.96 -19.47
CA THR A 647 22.84 0.12 -20.07
C THR A 647 22.24 -1.08 -20.77
N THR A 648 22.93 -1.57 -21.79
CA THR A 648 22.54 -2.78 -22.53
C THR A 648 22.37 -3.98 -21.62
N SER A 649 23.27 -4.14 -20.62
CA SER A 649 23.22 -5.23 -19.63
C SER A 649 21.97 -5.22 -18.71
N GLY A 650 21.22 -4.12 -18.68
CA GLY A 650 19.94 -4.02 -17.93
C GLY A 650 18.69 -4.25 -18.79
N GLN A 651 18.82 -4.58 -20.09
CA GLN A 651 17.67 -4.55 -21.02
C GLN A 651 17.21 -5.88 -21.59
N GLU A 652 17.76 -7.02 -21.16
CA GLU A 652 17.39 -8.37 -21.66
C GLU A 652 17.46 -8.50 -23.17
N PHE A 653 18.50 -7.97 -23.81
CA PHE A 653 18.67 -8.14 -25.25
C PHE A 653 18.98 -9.60 -25.59
N GLN A 654 18.37 -10.11 -26.64
CA GLN A 654 18.51 -11.50 -27.09
C GLN A 654 19.52 -11.66 -28.25
N ASN A 655 20.27 -10.63 -28.56
CA ASN A 655 21.28 -10.61 -29.64
C ASN A 655 22.68 -10.31 -29.09
N GLU A 656 23.67 -10.17 -29.99
CA GLU A 656 25.05 -9.83 -29.63
C GLU A 656 25.17 -8.53 -28.79
N GLY A 657 24.16 -7.63 -28.85
CA GLY A 657 24.10 -6.40 -28.05
C GLY A 657 24.09 -6.66 -26.53
N GLN A 658 23.65 -7.85 -26.07
CA GLN A 658 23.71 -8.23 -24.64
C GLN A 658 25.13 -8.30 -24.09
N TYR A 659 26.12 -8.61 -24.94
CA TYR A 659 27.55 -8.74 -24.54
C TYR A 659 28.28 -7.40 -24.61
N LEU A 660 27.73 -6.41 -25.30
CA LEU A 660 28.32 -5.09 -25.42
C LEU A 660 27.83 -4.21 -24.24
N ARG A 661 28.71 -3.95 -23.30
CA ARG A 661 28.41 -3.05 -22.17
C ARG A 661 28.54 -1.60 -22.62
N THR A 662 27.40 -0.98 -22.94
CA THR A 662 27.37 0.42 -23.36
C THR A 662 26.17 1.14 -22.74
N ALA A 663 26.35 2.44 -22.52
CA ALA A 663 25.28 3.29 -22.03
C ALA A 663 24.41 3.80 -23.20
N GLY A 664 23.14 4.01 -22.91
CA GLY A 664 22.17 4.53 -23.86
C GLY A 664 21.02 5.26 -23.18
N SER A 665 19.96 5.48 -23.90
CA SER A 665 18.76 6.15 -23.44
C SER A 665 17.50 5.47 -23.98
N TYR A 666 16.36 5.84 -23.42
CA TYR A 666 15.07 5.60 -24.09
C TYR A 666 14.16 6.82 -23.97
N THR A 667 13.25 6.92 -24.95
CA THR A 667 12.23 7.95 -24.99
C THR A 667 10.84 7.32 -25.10
N THR A 668 9.96 7.70 -24.17
CA THR A 668 8.55 7.28 -24.20
C THR A 668 7.65 8.50 -24.36
N LYS A 669 6.72 8.42 -25.30
CA LYS A 669 5.66 9.42 -25.52
C LYS A 669 4.32 8.73 -25.65
N GLY A 670 3.27 9.31 -25.08
CA GLY A 670 1.99 8.63 -25.13
C GLY A 670 0.81 9.45 -24.63
N LEU A 671 -0.33 8.80 -24.69
CA LEU A 671 -1.62 9.33 -24.29
C LEU A 671 -2.32 8.32 -23.40
N GLU A 672 -2.81 8.77 -22.26
CA GLU A 672 -3.61 8.00 -21.31
C GLU A 672 -5.03 8.54 -21.28
N PHE A 673 -6.01 7.67 -21.43
CA PHE A 673 -7.42 8.01 -21.36
C PHE A 673 -8.12 7.12 -20.32
N LEU A 674 -8.94 7.72 -19.46
CA LEU A 674 -9.70 7.03 -18.43
C LEU A 674 -11.16 7.50 -18.44
N ILE A 675 -12.08 6.56 -18.47
CA ILE A 675 -13.50 6.79 -18.18
C ILE A 675 -13.87 5.98 -16.95
N ASN A 676 -14.58 6.60 -16.03
CA ASN A 676 -15.15 5.93 -14.86
C ASN A 676 -16.57 6.41 -14.58
N LYS A 677 -17.47 5.48 -14.34
CA LYS A 677 -18.79 5.75 -13.83
C LYS A 677 -19.02 4.93 -12.56
N LYS A 678 -19.31 5.59 -11.45
CA LYS A 678 -19.49 4.99 -10.14
C LYS A 678 -20.81 5.42 -9.52
N THR A 679 -21.59 4.45 -9.05
CA THR A 679 -22.83 4.63 -8.29
C THR A 679 -22.71 3.87 -6.97
N GLU A 680 -23.76 3.84 -6.17
CA GLU A 680 -23.81 3.06 -4.94
C GLU A 680 -23.76 1.54 -5.19
N ARG A 681 -24.34 1.08 -6.31
CA ARG A 681 -24.45 -0.34 -6.63
C ARG A 681 -23.43 -0.85 -7.63
N TYR A 682 -22.94 0.01 -8.51
CA TYR A 682 -21.96 -0.41 -9.52
C TYR A 682 -20.88 0.63 -9.78
N SER A 683 -19.72 0.14 -10.17
CA SER A 683 -18.63 0.95 -10.71
C SER A 683 -18.10 0.29 -11.97
N THR A 684 -17.91 1.10 -13.01
CA THR A 684 -17.28 0.64 -14.25
C THR A 684 -16.19 1.61 -14.64
N TRP A 685 -15.07 1.10 -15.15
CA TRP A 685 -14.02 1.93 -15.72
C TRP A 685 -13.42 1.30 -16.97
N LEU A 686 -12.97 2.16 -17.84
CA LEU A 686 -12.22 1.84 -19.04
C LEU A 686 -10.96 2.70 -19.06
N SER A 687 -9.83 2.07 -19.08
CA SER A 687 -8.51 2.69 -19.25
C SER A 687 -7.96 2.33 -20.63
N TYR A 688 -7.47 3.34 -21.36
CA TYR A 688 -6.76 3.14 -22.62
C TYR A 688 -5.45 3.90 -22.58
N THR A 689 -4.38 3.26 -22.99
CA THR A 689 -3.06 3.87 -23.13
C THR A 689 -2.54 3.61 -24.55
N TYR A 690 -2.11 4.67 -25.23
CA TYR A 690 -1.30 4.59 -26.41
C TYR A 690 0.09 5.12 -26.07
N SER A 691 1.14 4.35 -26.36
CA SER A 691 2.53 4.79 -26.12
C SER A 691 3.48 4.25 -27.18
N VAL A 692 4.51 5.03 -27.44
CA VAL A 692 5.66 4.68 -28.25
C VAL A 692 6.88 4.81 -27.37
N ASN A 693 7.68 3.76 -27.29
CA ASN A 693 8.86 3.69 -26.47
C ASN A 693 10.04 3.16 -27.30
N ASP A 694 11.06 3.98 -27.48
CA ASP A 694 12.19 3.67 -28.36
C ASP A 694 13.51 3.78 -27.57
N TYR A 695 14.42 2.83 -27.75
CA TYR A 695 15.81 2.87 -27.31
C TYR A 695 16.68 3.70 -28.27
N GLU A 696 17.77 4.23 -27.71
CA GLU A 696 18.85 4.84 -28.43
C GLU A 696 20.20 4.42 -27.79
N PHE A 697 20.96 3.60 -28.52
CA PHE A 697 22.30 3.13 -28.15
C PHE A 697 23.24 3.37 -29.33
N GLU A 698 24.09 4.39 -29.22
CA GLU A 698 24.98 4.81 -30.34
C GLU A 698 25.94 3.69 -30.79
N ALA A 699 26.28 2.75 -29.88
CA ALA A 699 27.20 1.66 -30.16
C ALA A 699 26.53 0.45 -30.83
N LEU A 700 25.21 0.42 -30.96
CA LEU A 700 24.47 -0.65 -31.63
C LEU A 700 24.05 -0.28 -33.05
N ASP A 701 23.83 -1.29 -33.88
CA ASP A 701 23.30 -1.14 -35.23
C ASP A 701 21.99 -1.95 -35.41
N PRO A 702 20.83 -1.33 -35.66
CA PRO A 702 20.61 0.13 -35.68
C PRO A 702 20.74 0.76 -34.28
N ALA A 703 21.21 2.03 -34.25
CA ALA A 703 21.35 2.77 -32.99
C ALA A 703 20.00 3.06 -32.29
N SER A 704 18.91 3.15 -33.05
CA SER A 704 17.55 3.41 -32.53
C SER A 704 16.59 2.28 -32.94
N PHE A 705 15.89 1.70 -31.97
CA PHE A 705 14.96 0.58 -32.16
C PHE A 705 13.91 0.55 -31.04
N PRO A 706 12.78 -0.17 -31.22
CA PRO A 706 11.74 -0.25 -30.20
C PRO A 706 12.25 -0.81 -28.86
N ASN A 707 11.79 -0.22 -27.75
CA ASN A 707 12.09 -0.71 -26.40
C ASN A 707 11.35 -2.03 -26.12
N ASN A 708 11.94 -2.93 -25.34
CA ASN A 708 11.32 -4.19 -24.90
C ASN A 708 9.96 -4.00 -24.21
N LEU A 709 9.71 -2.81 -23.66
CA LEU A 709 8.46 -2.41 -23.01
C LEU A 709 7.53 -1.60 -23.92
N ASP A 710 7.77 -1.58 -25.26
CA ASP A 710 6.97 -0.84 -26.22
C ASP A 710 5.64 -1.53 -26.52
N ILE A 711 4.68 -1.39 -25.63
CA ILE A 711 3.29 -1.80 -25.85
C ILE A 711 2.52 -0.62 -26.44
N ARG A 712 2.22 -0.69 -27.76
CA ARG A 712 1.59 0.43 -28.49
C ARG A 712 0.19 0.76 -28.00
N HIS A 713 -0.64 -0.26 -27.78
CA HIS A 713 -2.03 -0.12 -27.35
C HIS A 713 -2.30 -1.00 -26.16
N SER A 714 -2.94 -0.44 -25.12
CA SER A 714 -3.36 -1.16 -23.95
C SER A 714 -4.75 -0.72 -23.50
N VAL A 715 -5.66 -1.67 -23.32
CA VAL A 715 -7.02 -1.47 -22.81
C VAL A 715 -7.20 -2.29 -21.54
N SER A 716 -7.69 -1.66 -20.49
CA SER A 716 -8.17 -2.35 -19.29
C SER A 716 -9.60 -1.89 -19.01
N PHE A 717 -10.51 -2.83 -18.99
CA PHE A 717 -11.90 -2.62 -18.58
C PHE A 717 -12.17 -3.38 -17.30
N ALA A 718 -12.90 -2.78 -16.36
CA ALA A 718 -13.43 -3.52 -15.24
C ALA A 718 -14.79 -2.97 -14.80
N GLY A 719 -15.62 -3.88 -14.31
CA GLY A 719 -16.92 -3.59 -13.74
C GLY A 719 -17.09 -4.28 -12.39
N THR A 720 -17.65 -3.57 -11.42
CA THR A 720 -18.01 -4.13 -10.12
C THR A 720 -19.50 -3.90 -9.87
N TYR A 721 -20.18 -4.89 -9.28
CA TYR A 721 -21.59 -4.82 -8.94
C TYR A 721 -21.82 -5.31 -7.51
N ILE A 722 -22.65 -4.58 -6.74
CA ILE A 722 -22.93 -4.87 -5.33
C ILE A 722 -24.40 -5.27 -5.18
N ILE A 723 -24.63 -6.47 -4.66
CA ILE A 723 -25.94 -7.03 -4.34
C ILE A 723 -25.96 -7.31 -2.83
N ASN A 724 -26.48 -6.36 -2.05
CA ASN A 724 -26.46 -6.45 -0.58
C ASN A 724 -25.03 -6.68 -0.05
N LYS A 725 -24.76 -7.88 0.48
CA LYS A 725 -23.45 -8.29 1.06
C LYS A 725 -22.53 -8.97 0.04
N LEU A 726 -23.04 -9.26 -1.15
CA LEU A 726 -22.29 -9.87 -2.26
C LEU A 726 -21.72 -8.79 -3.17
N LYS A 727 -20.45 -8.86 -3.47
CA LYS A 727 -19.76 -8.02 -4.44
C LYS A 727 -19.25 -8.91 -5.56
N LEU A 728 -19.49 -8.49 -6.79
CA LEU A 728 -19.04 -9.18 -8.00
C LEU A 728 -18.11 -8.24 -8.78
N ALA A 729 -17.10 -8.78 -9.41
CA ALA A 729 -16.20 -8.03 -10.30
C ALA A 729 -15.85 -8.83 -11.55
N LEU A 730 -15.83 -8.13 -12.70
CA LEU A 730 -15.43 -8.64 -14.01
C LEU A 730 -14.40 -7.72 -14.59
N GLY A 731 -13.30 -8.25 -15.11
CA GLY A 731 -12.22 -7.51 -15.77
C GLY A 731 -11.90 -8.08 -17.14
N LEU A 732 -11.42 -7.21 -18.03
CA LEU A 732 -10.86 -7.55 -19.32
C LEU A 732 -9.60 -6.73 -19.53
N ASN A 733 -8.48 -7.39 -19.81
CA ASN A 733 -7.21 -6.79 -20.13
C ASN A 733 -6.78 -7.23 -21.52
N TRP A 734 -6.53 -6.25 -22.39
CA TRP A 734 -6.01 -6.47 -23.73
C TRP A 734 -4.85 -5.52 -24.00
N HIS A 735 -3.83 -5.97 -24.68
CA HIS A 735 -2.79 -5.10 -25.23
C HIS A 735 -2.15 -5.70 -26.49
N SER A 736 -1.60 -4.82 -27.34
CA SER A 736 -0.79 -5.23 -28.48
C SER A 736 0.49 -5.94 -28.01
N GLY A 737 1.03 -6.79 -28.85
CA GLY A 737 2.28 -7.50 -28.60
C GLY A 737 3.44 -6.54 -28.36
N ARG A 738 4.34 -6.91 -27.44
CA ARG A 738 5.63 -6.22 -27.23
C ARG A 738 6.66 -6.65 -28.28
N PRO A 739 7.72 -5.85 -28.52
CA PRO A 739 8.77 -6.23 -29.44
C PRO A 739 9.56 -7.46 -28.99
N PHE A 740 10.11 -8.19 -29.95
CA PHE A 740 11.12 -9.23 -29.78
C PHE A 740 11.97 -9.36 -31.05
N THR A 741 13.04 -10.15 -31.01
CA THR A 741 13.97 -10.30 -32.12
C THR A 741 13.92 -11.73 -32.66
N MET A 742 13.72 -11.90 -33.96
CA MET A 742 13.74 -13.22 -34.63
C MET A 742 15.11 -13.51 -35.25
N PRO A 743 15.49 -14.77 -35.40
CA PRO A 743 16.59 -15.15 -36.30
C PRO A 743 16.33 -14.69 -37.74
N GLN A 744 17.40 -14.44 -38.47
CA GLN A 744 17.34 -14.03 -39.88
C GLN A 744 16.91 -15.21 -40.79
N GLU A 745 15.74 -15.13 -41.38
CA GLU A 745 15.19 -16.18 -42.21
C GLU A 745 16.13 -16.61 -43.34
N GLY A 746 16.43 -17.92 -43.44
CA GLY A 746 17.33 -18.48 -44.45
C GLY A 746 18.82 -18.36 -44.13
N TYR A 747 19.19 -17.76 -43.03
CA TYR A 747 20.57 -17.66 -42.54
C TYR A 747 20.55 -17.49 -41.01
N GLU A 748 19.94 -18.45 -40.34
CA GLU A 748 19.63 -18.35 -38.91
C GLU A 748 20.82 -18.56 -37.98
N VAL A 749 21.89 -19.26 -38.47
CA VAL A 749 23.08 -19.61 -37.69
C VAL A 749 24.33 -19.13 -38.37
N ILE A 750 25.26 -18.55 -37.61
CA ILE A 750 26.61 -18.23 -38.01
C ILE A 750 27.54 -19.30 -37.44
N GLU A 751 28.06 -20.17 -38.33
CA GLU A 751 29.03 -21.18 -37.93
C GLU A 751 30.41 -20.57 -37.64
N ARG A 752 30.93 -20.85 -36.45
CA ARG A 752 32.25 -20.38 -36.00
C ARG A 752 33.08 -21.54 -35.41
N GLN A 753 34.39 -21.50 -35.53
CA GLN A 753 35.28 -22.50 -34.93
C GLN A 753 35.20 -22.54 -33.38
N THR A 754 34.76 -21.47 -32.76
CA THR A 754 34.67 -21.33 -31.29
C THR A 754 33.26 -21.63 -30.77
N GLY A 755 32.35 -22.08 -31.61
CA GLY A 755 30.93 -22.31 -31.33
C GLY A 755 30.03 -21.51 -32.23
N ASN A 756 28.90 -22.11 -32.63
CA ASN A 756 27.90 -21.45 -33.46
C ASN A 756 27.14 -20.36 -32.69
N THR A 757 26.67 -19.35 -33.41
CA THR A 757 25.86 -18.28 -32.84
C THR A 757 24.62 -18.05 -33.67
N ILE A 758 23.52 -17.69 -33.03
CA ILE A 758 22.27 -17.34 -33.74
C ILE A 758 22.46 -15.98 -34.45
N ASN A 759 22.11 -15.97 -35.73
CA ASN A 759 22.10 -14.77 -36.53
C ASN A 759 20.71 -14.11 -36.45
N TYR A 760 20.63 -13.01 -35.75
CA TYR A 760 19.37 -12.32 -35.50
C TYR A 760 19.10 -11.20 -36.51
N ASN A 761 17.80 -10.94 -36.75
CA ASN A 761 17.34 -9.71 -37.42
C ASN A 761 17.71 -8.46 -36.58
N SER A 762 17.37 -7.30 -37.09
CA SER A 762 17.49 -6.04 -36.33
C SER A 762 16.78 -6.13 -35.00
N SER A 763 17.37 -5.57 -33.95
CA SER A 763 16.85 -5.62 -32.58
C SER A 763 15.39 -5.19 -32.51
N ASN A 764 14.55 -6.00 -31.89
CA ASN A 764 13.12 -5.73 -31.64
C ASN A 764 12.30 -5.38 -32.89
N SER A 765 12.68 -5.99 -34.04
CA SER A 765 12.00 -5.75 -35.34
C SER A 765 10.62 -6.38 -35.41
N ASP A 766 10.36 -7.41 -34.61
CA ASP A 766 9.14 -8.19 -34.63
C ASP A 766 8.27 -7.93 -33.40
N ARG A 767 7.02 -8.43 -33.42
CA ARG A 767 6.09 -8.28 -32.32
C ARG A 767 5.43 -9.60 -31.93
N LEU A 768 5.35 -9.81 -30.62
CA LEU A 768 4.59 -10.94 -30.05
C LEU A 768 3.10 -10.84 -30.41
N PRO A 769 2.35 -11.95 -30.35
CA PRO A 769 0.90 -11.94 -30.45
C PRO A 769 0.27 -11.01 -29.39
N GLU A 770 -0.95 -10.58 -29.68
CA GLU A 770 -1.72 -9.78 -28.73
C GLU A 770 -2.11 -10.54 -27.47
N PHE A 771 -2.04 -9.86 -26.33
CA PHE A 771 -2.45 -10.37 -25.03
C PHE A 771 -3.94 -10.12 -24.80
N LEU A 772 -4.65 -11.11 -24.28
CA LEU A 772 -6.05 -11.00 -23.86
C LEU A 772 -6.29 -11.86 -22.63
N ARG A 773 -6.82 -11.25 -21.56
CA ARG A 773 -7.20 -11.95 -20.33
C ARG A 773 -8.51 -11.40 -19.77
N ALA A 774 -9.38 -12.30 -19.33
CA ALA A 774 -10.59 -11.97 -18.59
C ALA A 774 -10.52 -12.58 -17.19
N ASP A 775 -10.92 -11.81 -16.18
CA ASP A 775 -10.81 -12.14 -14.77
C ASP A 775 -12.15 -11.94 -14.07
N LEU A 776 -12.50 -12.83 -13.15
CA LEU A 776 -13.73 -12.77 -12.34
C LEU A 776 -13.39 -12.79 -10.85
N SER A 777 -14.20 -12.09 -10.04
CA SER A 777 -14.12 -12.17 -8.58
C SER A 777 -15.49 -12.03 -7.94
N SER A 778 -15.62 -12.64 -6.78
CA SER A 778 -16.80 -12.53 -5.92
C SER A 778 -16.37 -12.48 -4.47
N THR A 779 -16.94 -11.58 -3.67
CA THR A 779 -16.74 -11.56 -2.21
C THR A 779 -18.07 -11.44 -1.50
N TYR A 780 -18.22 -12.19 -0.40
CA TYR A 780 -19.41 -12.17 0.45
C TYR A 780 -19.01 -11.85 1.89
N ASN A 781 -19.58 -10.75 2.44
CA ASN A 781 -19.31 -10.32 3.80
C ASN A 781 -20.48 -10.67 4.71
N PHE A 782 -20.20 -11.29 5.87
CA PHE A 782 -21.23 -11.63 6.84
C PHE A 782 -20.70 -11.50 8.27
N SER A 783 -21.58 -11.29 9.21
CA SER A 783 -21.23 -11.24 10.63
C SER A 783 -21.47 -12.61 11.26
N ILE A 784 -20.46 -13.14 11.94
CA ILE A 784 -20.55 -14.37 12.75
C ILE A 784 -21.18 -14.03 14.11
N SER A 785 -20.78 -12.86 14.66
CA SER A 785 -21.35 -12.30 15.89
C SER A 785 -21.34 -10.77 15.81
N GLU A 786 -21.84 -10.07 16.83
CA GLU A 786 -21.81 -8.59 16.89
C GLU A 786 -20.41 -8.00 16.78
N LYS A 787 -19.36 -8.73 17.20
CA LYS A 787 -17.96 -8.27 17.21
C LYS A 787 -17.10 -8.96 16.17
N VAL A 788 -17.62 -9.99 15.47
CA VAL A 788 -16.82 -10.81 14.56
C VAL A 788 -17.46 -10.78 13.17
N ASN A 789 -16.75 -10.22 12.23
CA ASN A 789 -17.12 -10.20 10.81
C ASN A 789 -16.26 -11.18 10.02
N ALA A 790 -16.83 -11.76 8.98
CA ALA A 790 -16.12 -12.67 8.09
C ALA A 790 -16.34 -12.30 6.63
N THR A 791 -15.34 -12.61 5.81
CA THR A 791 -15.37 -12.47 4.37
C THR A 791 -14.97 -13.80 3.73
N VAL A 792 -15.75 -14.23 2.75
CA VAL A 792 -15.38 -15.28 1.80
C VAL A 792 -15.16 -14.63 0.45
N GLY A 793 -14.06 -14.92 -0.19
CA GLY A 793 -13.72 -14.45 -1.53
C GLY A 793 -13.39 -15.61 -2.46
N ILE A 794 -13.82 -15.51 -3.71
CA ILE A 794 -13.46 -16.42 -4.79
C ILE A 794 -13.04 -15.56 -5.99
N ALA A 795 -11.97 -15.96 -6.65
CA ALA A 795 -11.47 -15.32 -7.84
C ALA A 795 -11.01 -16.35 -8.87
N ILE A 796 -11.10 -16.00 -10.13
CA ILE A 796 -10.58 -16.78 -11.25
C ILE A 796 -9.85 -15.80 -12.16
N LEU A 797 -8.53 -15.97 -12.26
CA LEU A 797 -7.73 -15.31 -13.29
C LEU A 797 -7.85 -16.09 -14.60
N ASN A 798 -7.85 -15.35 -15.69
CA ASN A 798 -7.84 -15.89 -17.05
C ASN A 798 -8.97 -16.92 -17.31
N VAL A 799 -10.21 -16.49 -17.16
CA VAL A 799 -11.42 -17.34 -17.34
C VAL A 799 -11.46 -18.02 -18.73
N PHE A 800 -10.88 -17.36 -19.74
CA PHE A 800 -10.83 -17.92 -21.10
C PHE A 800 -9.75 -19.00 -21.27
N ASN A 801 -8.91 -19.21 -20.26
CA ASN A 801 -7.76 -20.13 -20.33
C ASN A 801 -6.85 -19.88 -21.54
N LYS A 802 -6.80 -18.64 -22.04
CA LYS A 802 -5.93 -18.28 -23.16
C LYS A 802 -4.49 -18.22 -22.66
N LYS A 803 -3.63 -19.07 -23.18
CA LYS A 803 -2.20 -18.99 -22.97
C LYS A 803 -1.64 -17.88 -23.88
N ASN A 804 -1.36 -16.72 -23.28
CA ASN A 804 -0.78 -15.61 -24.03
C ASN A 804 0.74 -15.75 -24.04
N THR A 805 1.38 -15.50 -25.16
CA THR A 805 2.84 -15.47 -25.26
C THR A 805 3.37 -14.19 -24.61
N LEU A 806 4.16 -14.32 -23.56
CA LEU A 806 4.77 -13.21 -22.83
C LEU A 806 6.17 -12.90 -23.33
N ASP A 807 6.90 -13.91 -23.77
CA ASP A 807 8.23 -13.80 -24.34
C ASP A 807 8.50 -14.91 -25.36
N ILE A 808 9.38 -14.64 -26.31
CA ILE A 808 9.94 -15.62 -27.23
C ILE A 808 11.44 -15.36 -27.26
N TYR A 809 12.23 -16.40 -27.06
CA TYR A 809 13.64 -16.38 -27.30
C TYR A 809 14.10 -17.62 -28.02
N TYR A 810 15.32 -17.58 -28.55
CA TYR A 810 15.90 -18.66 -29.35
C TYR A 810 17.18 -19.14 -28.68
N ARG A 811 17.47 -20.43 -28.79
CA ARG A 811 18.70 -21.02 -28.34
C ARG A 811 19.16 -22.10 -29.30
N LEU A 812 20.45 -22.34 -29.38
CA LEU A 812 21.00 -23.51 -30.08
C LEU A 812 20.83 -24.74 -29.18
N GLU A 813 20.69 -25.92 -29.77
CA GLU A 813 20.61 -27.17 -29.03
C GLU A 813 21.92 -27.45 -28.31
N ASP A 814 23.08 -27.22 -28.97
CA ASP A 814 24.41 -27.17 -28.41
C ASP A 814 25.26 -26.13 -29.16
N ASP A 815 26.51 -25.89 -28.67
CA ASP A 815 27.43 -24.90 -29.24
C ASP A 815 27.91 -25.24 -30.67
N GLN A 816 27.66 -26.45 -31.20
CA GLN A 816 28.02 -26.86 -32.55
C GLN A 816 26.77 -27.14 -33.41
N SER A 817 25.58 -27.07 -32.81
CA SER A 817 24.32 -27.30 -33.52
C SER A 817 23.98 -26.17 -34.46
N THR A 818 23.35 -26.52 -35.58
CA THR A 818 22.66 -25.57 -36.47
C THR A 818 21.16 -25.55 -36.21
N ASP A 819 20.66 -26.40 -35.33
CA ASP A 819 19.26 -26.46 -34.97
C ASP A 819 18.90 -25.45 -33.89
N ILE A 820 17.96 -24.58 -34.23
CA ILE A 820 17.50 -23.51 -33.34
C ILE A 820 16.19 -23.95 -32.68
N GLN A 821 16.18 -23.96 -31.36
CA GLN A 821 14.98 -24.15 -30.58
C GLN A 821 14.31 -22.80 -30.30
N ARG A 822 13.03 -22.69 -30.65
CA ARG A 822 12.19 -21.57 -30.26
C ARG A 822 11.54 -21.86 -28.93
N VAL A 823 11.78 -21.02 -27.92
CA VAL A 823 11.22 -21.14 -26.58
C VAL A 823 10.19 -20.05 -26.35
N GLU A 824 8.98 -20.43 -25.91
CA GLU A 824 7.90 -19.51 -25.63
C GLU A 824 7.60 -19.47 -24.13
N ASN A 825 7.62 -18.29 -23.54
CA ASN A 825 7.13 -18.04 -22.19
C ASN A 825 5.65 -17.68 -22.23
N LEU A 826 4.81 -18.51 -21.64
CA LEU A 826 3.36 -18.38 -21.65
C LEU A 826 2.84 -17.75 -20.35
N SER A 827 1.71 -17.07 -20.46
CA SER A 827 0.98 -16.51 -19.33
C SER A 827 0.35 -17.60 -18.44
N LEU A 828 -0.09 -17.19 -17.24
CA LEU A 828 -0.94 -18.03 -16.40
C LEU A 828 -2.18 -18.51 -17.20
N GLY A 829 -2.48 -19.79 -17.14
CA GLY A 829 -3.76 -20.34 -17.55
C GLY A 829 -4.87 -19.97 -16.56
N ILE A 830 -5.98 -20.71 -16.64
CA ILE A 830 -7.06 -20.55 -15.64
C ILE A 830 -6.52 -20.82 -14.25
N THR A 831 -6.56 -19.78 -13.38
CA THR A 831 -5.98 -19.84 -12.04
C THR A 831 -7.04 -19.45 -11.01
N PRO A 832 -7.61 -20.42 -10.29
CA PRO A 832 -8.58 -20.14 -9.23
C PRO A 832 -7.86 -19.65 -7.98
N ASN A 833 -8.52 -18.81 -7.19
CA ASN A 833 -8.12 -18.47 -5.84
C ASN A 833 -9.36 -18.36 -4.94
N MET A 834 -9.18 -18.63 -3.66
CA MET A 834 -10.23 -18.54 -2.66
C MET A 834 -9.63 -17.99 -1.37
N THR A 835 -10.39 -17.17 -0.66
CA THR A 835 -9.99 -16.67 0.67
C THR A 835 -11.12 -16.82 1.68
N PHE A 836 -10.75 -17.08 2.91
CA PHE A 836 -11.62 -16.94 4.08
C PHE A 836 -10.90 -16.10 5.13
N ARG A 837 -11.58 -15.08 5.63
CA ARG A 837 -11.00 -14.14 6.59
C ARG A 837 -11.98 -13.75 7.67
N VAL A 838 -11.47 -13.59 8.89
CA VAL A 838 -12.21 -13.14 10.07
C VAL A 838 -11.60 -11.86 10.61
N PHE A 839 -12.45 -10.91 11.02
CA PHE A 839 -12.08 -9.64 11.66
C PHE A 839 -12.80 -9.52 13.02
N PHE A 840 -12.10 -9.00 14.02
CA PHE A 840 -12.59 -8.84 15.39
C PHE A 840 -12.02 -7.60 16.08
#